data_68b0f182920d0a8ff6f32db7e5deaf81
#
_entry.id   68b0f182920d0a8ff6f32db7e5deaf81
#
_cell.length_a   1.000
_cell.length_b   1.000
_cell.length_c   1.000
_cell.angle_alpha   90.00
_cell.angle_beta   90.00
_cell.angle_gamma   90.00
#
_symmetry.space_group_name_H-M   'P 1'
#
loop_
_entity.id
_entity.type
_entity.pdbx_description
1 polymer ?
#
loop_
_entity_poly.entity_id
_entity_poly.type
_entity_poly.pdbx_seq_one_letter_code
_entity_poly.pdbx_strand_id
1 'polypeptide(L)'
;MKLLRSMYCRVFQGCFRLALPLLPYREPKPLSAMEDVIPVLREHRITAVLLVADQGVRRLGLTAGLEAGLQQASISCTVYEQETPNPTIHQVEAARQRYIDGGCQAIIAVGGGSAMDCAKAVGARIARPRKSLQKMRGLLQVLKPTPLLIAVPTTAGTGSETTLAAVITDSETHHKYPINDFALIPFCAVLDPQLTLGLPPMVTATTGMDALTHAVEAYIGHTTNKLTWAMSEEAVTLIVRYLRRAVEDGSDLEARQGMLRAAYCAGVAFTRSYVGYVHALAHALGGQYGIAHGLANAVILPMMLECYGDSCHAALARLARVAGLAEGSVDDSAAAGMLLDWIQESNRIFGLPRTFPEIRRADIPTLAARADQEANPLYPVPVLMDRFELEQVLLLLGEFPAPEKDAETLVARQRAYFQTGATLPYRVRRDALTRLQRTILEREGEINAALQQDLGKSPSESYMCEVGMTLSELSHMRRHLRWYMAKHRAWTPLAQFPSDSFTVRNPYGVTLIMSPWNYPFLLTMGPVIGAVAAGNCCVVKPSAYSPATSAIMREILSECFPPEQVAVVEGGRAENQALLDQTFDKIFFTGGVKVGQEVLRKAAEHLTPVTLELGGKSPVVVDATANLDVAAKRIVFGKLLNCGQTCVAPDYILVDRKVKDDLIRALIHCLDQMNGDGLDNDSYVHMITRKHFDRVCGLIDMDKVIYGGKSDPETLRIQPTLMDNVTGDDPVMQEEIFGPLLPILTFDSVDEAVQFIGARPHPLACYLFSKDKAVQRRFLNEVPFGGGCINDTIIHLATSRMGFGGVGGSGMGQYHGRRSFDCFSHEKSIVHKAIWLDLPFRYAPYAKWKDKLIRMFLR
;
A
#
# COMPACT_ATOMS: atom_id res chain seq x y z
N MET A 1 6.35 -11.09 -10.48
CA MET A 1 7.41 -11.02 -9.45
C MET A 1 7.03 -11.74 -8.16
N LYS A 2 5.79 -11.62 -7.66
CA LYS A 2 5.31 -12.31 -6.44
C LYS A 2 5.52 -13.83 -6.52
N LEU A 3 5.11 -14.49 -7.63
CA LEU A 3 5.26 -15.94 -7.84
C LEU A 3 6.72 -16.42 -7.78
N LEU A 4 7.65 -15.71 -8.42
CA LEU A 4 9.08 -16.07 -8.40
C LEU A 4 9.69 -15.92 -6.99
N ARG A 5 9.28 -14.88 -6.26
CA ARG A 5 9.72 -14.67 -4.88
C ARG A 5 9.16 -15.75 -3.95
N SER A 6 7.88 -16.08 -4.09
CA SER A 6 7.24 -17.18 -3.34
C SER A 6 7.94 -18.52 -3.60
N MET A 7 8.22 -18.83 -4.87
CA MET A 7 9.00 -20.03 -5.22
C MET A 7 10.37 -20.04 -4.55
N TYR A 8 11.11 -18.93 -4.60
CA TYR A 8 12.40 -18.82 -3.93
C TYR A 8 12.28 -19.05 -2.42
N CYS A 9 11.34 -18.42 -1.74
CA CYS A 9 11.11 -18.60 -0.30
C CYS A 9 10.78 -20.06 0.03
N ARG A 10 9.87 -20.70 -0.73
CA ARG A 10 9.48 -22.09 -0.48
C ARG A 10 10.61 -23.07 -0.74
N VAL A 11 11.41 -22.85 -1.79
CA VAL A 11 12.62 -23.67 -2.05
C VAL A 11 13.62 -23.52 -0.92
N PHE A 12 13.89 -22.28 -0.46
CA PHE A 12 14.78 -22.01 0.67
C PHE A 12 14.30 -22.74 1.94
N GLN A 13 13.01 -22.61 2.30
CA GLN A 13 12.39 -23.25 3.45
C GLN A 13 12.44 -24.78 3.33
N GLY A 14 12.23 -25.33 2.13
CA GLY A 14 12.35 -26.76 1.83
C GLY A 14 13.77 -27.29 2.03
N CYS A 15 14.78 -26.57 1.51
CA CYS A 15 16.19 -26.92 1.74
C CYS A 15 16.55 -26.87 3.23
N PHE A 16 16.07 -25.83 3.94
CA PHE A 16 16.29 -25.69 5.36
C PHE A 16 15.64 -26.85 6.15
N ARG A 17 14.39 -27.23 5.82
CA ARG A 17 13.71 -28.38 6.42
C ARG A 17 14.49 -29.69 6.28
N LEU A 18 15.09 -29.91 5.10
CA LEU A 18 15.94 -31.06 4.86
C LEU A 18 17.26 -31.05 5.67
N ALA A 19 17.78 -29.85 5.96
CA ALA A 19 18.98 -29.68 6.77
C ALA A 19 18.76 -29.83 8.27
N LEU A 20 17.53 -29.59 8.78
CA LEU A 20 17.21 -29.58 10.21
C LEU A 20 17.71 -30.81 10.99
N PRO A 21 17.55 -32.05 10.51
CA PRO A 21 18.05 -33.25 11.25
C PRO A 21 19.57 -33.32 11.38
N LEU A 22 20.31 -32.58 10.55
CA LEU A 22 21.77 -32.56 10.53
C LEU A 22 22.36 -31.44 11.39
N LEU A 23 21.50 -30.52 11.90
CA LEU A 23 21.94 -29.39 12.68
C LEU A 23 22.17 -29.77 14.16
N PRO A 24 23.20 -29.22 14.83
CA PRO A 24 23.64 -29.65 16.15
C PRO A 24 22.76 -29.05 17.26
N TYR A 25 21.44 -29.23 17.16
CA TYR A 25 20.51 -28.84 18.22
C TYR A 25 20.74 -29.71 19.46
N ARG A 26 20.77 -29.06 20.62
CA ARG A 26 20.69 -29.73 21.91
C ARG A 26 19.53 -29.20 22.74
N GLU A 27 18.98 -30.00 23.60
CA GLU A 27 18.01 -29.55 24.61
C GLU A 27 18.76 -29.24 25.90
N PRO A 28 18.56 -28.06 26.51
CA PRO A 28 19.08 -27.79 27.83
C PRO A 28 18.53 -28.80 28.83
N LYS A 29 19.38 -29.32 29.72
CA LYS A 29 18.92 -30.21 30.77
C LYS A 29 18.01 -29.45 31.73
N PRO A 30 16.76 -29.82 31.93
CA PRO A 30 15.90 -29.17 32.91
C PRO A 30 16.33 -29.52 34.32
N LEU A 31 16.40 -28.52 35.19
CA LEU A 31 16.64 -28.62 36.61
C LEU A 31 15.40 -28.10 37.35
N SER A 32 15.05 -28.68 38.49
CA SER A 32 13.80 -28.40 39.18
C SER A 32 13.93 -27.28 40.23
N ALA A 33 15.12 -27.00 40.70
CA ALA A 33 15.36 -25.99 41.71
C ALA A 33 16.71 -25.28 41.46
N MET A 34 16.87 -24.09 42.02
CA MET A 34 18.09 -23.31 41.89
C MET A 34 19.29 -23.96 42.58
N GLU A 35 19.08 -24.74 43.63
CA GLU A 35 20.11 -25.50 44.33
C GLU A 35 20.75 -26.58 43.43
N ASP A 36 20.03 -27.08 42.42
CA ASP A 36 20.54 -28.10 41.49
C ASP A 36 21.69 -27.57 40.61
N VAL A 37 21.92 -26.26 40.57
CA VAL A 37 23.03 -25.62 39.87
C VAL A 37 24.38 -26.03 40.44
N ILE A 38 24.50 -26.15 41.80
CA ILE A 38 25.76 -26.45 42.46
C ILE A 38 26.35 -27.81 42.11
N PRO A 39 25.56 -28.91 42.09
CA PRO A 39 26.02 -30.21 41.58
C PRO A 39 26.56 -30.15 40.16
N VAL A 40 25.86 -29.43 39.27
CA VAL A 40 26.29 -29.28 37.86
C VAL A 40 27.66 -28.59 37.77
N LEU A 41 27.86 -27.50 38.51
CA LEU A 41 29.13 -26.78 38.52
C LEU A 41 30.29 -27.66 39.05
N ARG A 42 30.05 -28.46 40.10
CA ARG A 42 31.01 -29.39 40.64
C ARG A 42 31.39 -30.50 39.68
N GLU A 43 30.41 -31.10 39.00
CA GLU A 43 30.62 -32.10 37.96
C GLU A 43 31.56 -31.60 36.86
N HIS A 44 31.40 -30.33 36.47
CA HIS A 44 32.23 -29.67 35.45
C HIS A 44 33.50 -29.02 36.02
N ARG A 45 33.83 -29.20 37.31
CA ARG A 45 35.02 -28.68 38.02
C ARG A 45 35.11 -27.13 37.93
N ILE A 46 33.98 -26.45 37.95
CA ILE A 46 33.92 -24.99 37.93
C ILE A 46 34.22 -24.44 39.32
N THR A 47 35.12 -23.48 39.39
CA THR A 47 35.55 -22.83 40.64
C THR A 47 35.23 -21.33 40.68
N ALA A 48 34.85 -20.73 39.51
CA ALA A 48 34.49 -19.34 39.42
C ALA A 48 33.41 -19.13 38.34
N VAL A 49 32.37 -18.38 38.69
CA VAL A 49 31.22 -18.10 37.80
C VAL A 49 30.94 -16.61 37.68
N LEU A 50 30.47 -16.18 36.51
CA LEU A 50 29.80 -14.88 36.30
C LEU A 50 28.29 -15.08 36.52
N LEU A 51 27.72 -14.37 37.48
CA LEU A 51 26.26 -14.26 37.64
C LEU A 51 25.77 -13.01 36.96
N VAL A 52 25.00 -13.18 35.87
CA VAL A 52 24.29 -12.10 35.16
C VAL A 52 22.85 -12.06 35.64
N ALA A 53 22.42 -10.96 36.23
CA ALA A 53 21.06 -10.84 36.75
C ALA A 53 20.46 -9.46 36.46
N ASP A 54 19.14 -9.41 36.29
CA ASP A 54 18.40 -8.15 36.23
C ASP A 54 18.39 -7.43 37.55
N GLN A 55 18.48 -6.11 37.54
CA GLN A 55 18.48 -5.31 38.77
C GLN A 55 17.22 -5.55 39.64
N GLY A 56 16.05 -5.76 38.97
CA GLY A 56 14.80 -6.11 39.66
C GLY A 56 14.87 -7.43 40.41
N VAL A 57 15.43 -8.47 39.78
CA VAL A 57 15.63 -9.80 40.35
C VAL A 57 16.55 -9.72 41.60
N ARG A 58 17.61 -8.92 41.51
CA ARG A 58 18.53 -8.68 42.60
C ARG A 58 17.88 -7.96 43.81
N ARG A 59 17.09 -6.89 43.52
CA ARG A 59 16.38 -6.14 44.59
C ARG A 59 15.37 -7.00 45.34
N LEU A 60 14.77 -7.98 44.66
CA LEU A 60 13.84 -8.94 45.24
C LEU A 60 14.54 -10.07 46.01
N GLY A 61 15.87 -10.11 45.99
CA GLY A 61 16.67 -11.11 46.71
C GLY A 61 16.62 -12.52 46.10
N LEU A 62 16.12 -12.68 44.86
CA LEU A 62 15.94 -13.99 44.24
C LEU A 62 17.26 -14.72 43.95
N THR A 63 18.41 -14.06 43.93
CA THR A 63 19.73 -14.65 43.74
C THR A 63 20.43 -15.02 45.04
N ALA A 64 19.92 -14.59 46.22
CA ALA A 64 20.62 -14.73 47.49
C ALA A 64 20.89 -16.20 47.89
N GLY A 65 19.93 -17.10 47.69
CA GLY A 65 20.08 -18.54 47.90
C GLY A 65 21.19 -19.15 47.06
N LEU A 66 21.23 -18.81 45.76
CA LEU A 66 22.26 -19.27 44.86
C LEU A 66 23.67 -18.74 45.28
N GLU A 67 23.78 -17.47 45.62
CA GLU A 67 25.04 -16.86 46.06
C GLU A 67 25.57 -17.51 47.36
N ALA A 68 24.69 -17.76 48.33
CA ALA A 68 25.04 -18.50 49.56
C ALA A 68 25.49 -19.93 49.27
N GLY A 69 24.77 -20.65 48.38
CA GLY A 69 25.14 -22.00 47.92
C GLY A 69 26.49 -22.04 47.21
N LEU A 70 26.79 -21.08 46.34
CA LEU A 70 28.09 -20.94 45.69
C LEU A 70 29.22 -20.71 46.69
N GLN A 71 28.99 -19.83 47.69
CA GLN A 71 29.95 -19.57 48.77
C GLN A 71 30.24 -20.81 49.58
N GLN A 72 29.19 -21.55 49.99
CA GLN A 72 29.33 -22.80 50.75
C GLN A 72 30.07 -23.88 49.91
N ALA A 73 29.89 -23.86 48.60
CA ALA A 73 30.58 -24.76 47.68
C ALA A 73 32.03 -24.33 47.36
N SER A 74 32.49 -23.21 47.90
CA SER A 74 33.80 -22.58 47.61
C SER A 74 33.96 -22.23 46.11
N ILE A 75 32.87 -21.83 45.48
CA ILE A 75 32.85 -21.36 44.08
C ILE A 75 32.77 -19.82 44.11
N SER A 76 33.77 -19.14 43.51
CA SER A 76 33.81 -17.70 43.44
C SER A 76 32.68 -17.18 42.53
N CYS A 77 31.96 -16.17 43.00
CA CYS A 77 30.84 -15.56 42.24
C CYS A 77 31.13 -14.08 41.94
N THR A 78 31.31 -13.76 40.67
CA THR A 78 31.38 -12.37 40.19
C THR A 78 30.02 -11.98 39.67
N VAL A 79 29.44 -10.88 40.20
CA VAL A 79 28.10 -10.43 39.83
C VAL A 79 28.16 -9.31 38.82
N TYR A 80 27.29 -9.39 37.78
CA TYR A 80 26.98 -8.31 36.86
C TYR A 80 25.48 -8.02 36.89
N GLU A 81 25.12 -6.81 37.27
CA GLU A 81 23.71 -6.36 37.28
C GLU A 81 23.38 -5.64 35.98
N GLN A 82 22.34 -6.13 35.31
CA GLN A 82 21.83 -5.51 34.06
C GLN A 82 20.79 -4.44 34.39
N GLU A 83 21.09 -3.20 34.01
CA GLU A 83 20.31 -2.01 34.37
C GLU A 83 19.07 -1.78 33.50
N THR A 84 19.08 -2.21 32.23
CA THR A 84 18.01 -1.93 31.29
C THR A 84 17.50 -3.18 30.57
N PRO A 85 16.21 -3.21 30.22
CA PRO A 85 15.70 -4.21 29.26
C PRO A 85 16.42 -4.08 27.92
N ASN A 86 16.57 -5.18 27.20
CA ASN A 86 17.28 -5.24 25.90
C ASN A 86 18.78 -4.88 26.04
N PRO A 87 19.65 -5.87 26.19
CA PRO A 87 21.07 -5.65 26.44
C PRO A 87 21.74 -4.89 25.29
N THR A 88 22.49 -3.85 25.64
CA THR A 88 23.27 -3.08 24.67
C THR A 88 24.66 -3.69 24.48
N ILE A 89 25.31 -3.37 23.36
CA ILE A 89 26.68 -3.76 23.07
C ILE A 89 27.60 -3.35 24.22
N HIS A 90 27.43 -2.15 24.76
CA HIS A 90 28.24 -1.64 25.87
C HIS A 90 28.06 -2.48 27.16
N GLN A 91 26.81 -2.85 27.49
CA GLN A 91 26.50 -3.68 28.66
C GLN A 91 27.09 -5.07 28.50
N VAL A 92 27.02 -5.69 27.33
CA VAL A 92 27.65 -7.00 27.06
C VAL A 92 29.17 -6.94 27.23
N GLU A 93 29.82 -5.89 26.69
CA GLU A 93 31.29 -5.76 26.86
C GLU A 93 31.69 -5.48 28.33
N ALA A 94 30.89 -4.73 29.10
CA ALA A 94 31.10 -4.52 30.52
C ALA A 94 30.96 -5.85 31.32
N ALA A 95 29.92 -6.63 31.04
CA ALA A 95 29.73 -7.95 31.62
C ALA A 95 30.87 -8.92 31.26
N ARG A 96 31.32 -8.89 30.00
CA ARG A 96 32.50 -9.66 29.55
C ARG A 96 33.75 -9.28 30.29
N GLN A 97 33.99 -7.99 30.54
CA GLN A 97 35.15 -7.57 31.31
C GLN A 97 35.10 -8.13 32.76
N ARG A 98 33.93 -8.09 33.41
CA ARG A 98 33.72 -8.72 34.73
C ARG A 98 34.01 -10.23 34.70
N TYR A 99 33.60 -10.93 33.64
CA TYR A 99 33.92 -12.37 33.48
C TYR A 99 35.43 -12.63 33.46
N ILE A 100 36.18 -11.80 32.72
CA ILE A 100 37.65 -11.92 32.59
C ILE A 100 38.35 -11.58 33.93
N ASP A 101 38.01 -10.46 34.56
CA ASP A 101 38.60 -9.98 35.80
C ASP A 101 38.35 -10.95 36.98
N GLY A 102 37.16 -11.58 36.98
CA GLY A 102 36.79 -12.60 37.95
C GLY A 102 37.37 -13.99 37.69
N GLY A 103 38.10 -14.19 36.60
CA GLY A 103 38.63 -15.51 36.23
C GLY A 103 37.55 -16.56 36.04
N CYS A 104 36.36 -16.14 35.63
CA CYS A 104 35.16 -16.99 35.51
C CYS A 104 35.35 -18.09 34.48
N GLN A 105 34.72 -19.25 34.71
CA GLN A 105 34.77 -20.42 33.83
C GLN A 105 33.38 -20.79 33.29
N ALA A 106 32.32 -20.32 33.98
CA ALA A 106 30.92 -20.53 33.58
C ALA A 106 30.12 -19.23 33.77
N ILE A 107 28.94 -19.21 33.19
CA ILE A 107 27.99 -18.09 33.28
C ILE A 107 26.65 -18.63 33.79
N ILE A 108 26.09 -17.96 34.80
CA ILE A 108 24.74 -18.22 35.31
C ILE A 108 23.91 -16.98 35.00
N ALA A 109 22.82 -17.13 34.26
CA ALA A 109 21.90 -16.03 33.95
C ALA A 109 20.61 -16.18 34.76
N VAL A 110 20.28 -15.22 35.60
CA VAL A 110 19.07 -15.23 36.43
C VAL A 110 18.22 -14.03 36.07
N GLY A 111 17.06 -14.25 35.48
CA GLY A 111 16.22 -13.16 35.04
C GLY A 111 15.24 -13.52 33.90
N GLY A 112 14.73 -12.52 33.25
CA GLY A 112 13.95 -12.67 32.01
C GLY A 112 14.85 -12.85 30.79
N GLY A 113 14.25 -12.82 29.58
CA GLY A 113 14.97 -12.97 28.31
C GLY A 113 16.18 -12.06 28.16
N SER A 114 16.10 -10.82 28.64
CA SER A 114 17.19 -9.84 28.54
C SER A 114 18.47 -10.24 29.25
N ALA A 115 18.36 -10.77 30.49
CA ALA A 115 19.53 -11.23 31.27
C ALA A 115 20.17 -12.46 30.58
N MET A 116 19.34 -13.37 30.07
CA MET A 116 19.79 -14.55 29.34
C MET A 116 20.46 -14.17 28.00
N ASP A 117 19.92 -13.21 27.26
CA ASP A 117 20.49 -12.73 25.99
C ASP A 117 21.83 -12.01 26.23
N CYS A 118 21.95 -11.22 27.31
CA CYS A 118 23.23 -10.64 27.72
C CYS A 118 24.28 -11.73 28.02
N ALA A 119 23.93 -12.73 28.85
CA ALA A 119 24.78 -13.83 29.17
C ALA A 119 25.26 -14.65 27.94
N LYS A 120 24.36 -14.95 27.04
CA LYS A 120 24.66 -15.61 25.74
C LYS A 120 25.64 -14.78 24.91
N ALA A 121 25.39 -13.46 24.80
CA ALA A 121 26.25 -12.56 24.04
C ALA A 121 27.66 -12.43 24.69
N VAL A 122 27.73 -12.42 26.03
CA VAL A 122 29.01 -12.52 26.76
C VAL A 122 29.73 -13.81 26.38
N GLY A 123 29.05 -14.95 26.42
CA GLY A 123 29.61 -16.25 26.01
C GLY A 123 30.13 -16.22 24.56
N ALA A 124 29.40 -15.62 23.64
CA ALA A 124 29.83 -15.43 22.26
C ALA A 124 31.13 -14.60 22.16
N ARG A 125 31.20 -13.52 22.92
CA ARG A 125 32.40 -12.64 22.96
C ARG A 125 33.61 -13.30 23.61
N ILE A 126 33.39 -14.19 24.59
CA ILE A 126 34.48 -15.01 25.17
C ILE A 126 34.97 -16.03 24.14
N ALA A 127 34.08 -16.72 23.44
CA ALA A 127 34.42 -17.69 22.40
C ALA A 127 35.11 -17.03 21.17
N ARG A 128 34.80 -15.75 20.88
CA ARG A 128 35.33 -14.98 19.73
C ARG A 128 35.87 -13.61 20.16
N PRO A 129 36.97 -13.51 20.92
CA PRO A 129 37.47 -12.27 21.51
C PRO A 129 37.85 -11.19 20.48
N ARG A 130 38.20 -11.59 19.24
CA ARG A 130 38.61 -10.66 18.17
C ARG A 130 37.44 -10.24 17.25
N LYS A 131 36.21 -10.79 17.42
CA LYS A 131 35.06 -10.49 16.56
C LYS A 131 34.04 -9.63 17.34
N SER A 132 33.70 -8.43 16.83
CA SER A 132 32.74 -7.55 17.51
C SER A 132 31.31 -8.12 17.38
N LEU A 133 30.39 -7.72 18.30
CA LEU A 133 28.99 -8.14 18.29
C LEU A 133 28.28 -7.78 17.01
N GLN A 134 28.58 -6.60 16.41
CA GLN A 134 28.00 -6.21 15.12
C GLN A 134 28.37 -7.19 14.00
N LYS A 135 29.61 -7.73 14.03
CA LYS A 135 30.06 -8.75 13.06
C LYS A 135 29.51 -10.15 13.33
N MET A 136 28.91 -10.35 14.50
CA MET A 136 28.23 -11.62 14.85
C MET A 136 26.74 -11.63 14.53
N ARG A 137 26.19 -10.53 14.01
CA ARG A 137 24.80 -10.43 13.58
C ARG A 137 24.42 -11.51 12.59
N GLY A 138 23.24 -12.13 12.77
CA GLY A 138 22.68 -13.14 11.88
C GLY A 138 23.01 -14.58 12.29
N LEU A 139 23.10 -15.46 11.33
CA LEU A 139 23.19 -16.91 11.54
C LEU A 139 24.64 -17.39 11.59
N LEU A 140 24.94 -18.32 12.53
CA LEU A 140 26.18 -19.13 12.56
C LEU A 140 27.48 -18.29 12.53
N GLN A 141 27.51 -17.22 13.32
CA GLN A 141 28.65 -16.30 13.34
C GLN A 141 29.62 -16.56 14.50
N VAL A 142 29.24 -17.38 15.49
CA VAL A 142 30.10 -17.76 16.64
C VAL A 142 30.89 -19.03 16.32
N LEU A 143 30.22 -20.14 16.00
CA LEU A 143 30.82 -21.43 15.57
C LEU A 143 31.97 -21.95 16.46
N LYS A 144 31.96 -21.60 17.73
CA LYS A 144 32.92 -22.07 18.75
C LYS A 144 32.18 -22.32 20.07
N PRO A 145 32.60 -23.33 20.84
CA PRO A 145 32.03 -23.55 22.16
C PRO A 145 32.11 -22.30 23.02
N THR A 146 31.02 -21.96 23.67
CA THR A 146 30.94 -20.93 24.69
C THR A 146 31.28 -21.53 26.09
N PRO A 147 31.58 -20.71 27.10
CA PRO A 147 31.60 -21.19 28.50
C PRO A 147 30.30 -21.90 28.85
N LEU A 148 30.37 -22.79 29.88
CA LEU A 148 29.17 -23.42 30.40
C LEU A 148 28.15 -22.35 30.80
N LEU A 149 26.95 -22.40 30.23
CA LEU A 149 25.88 -21.46 30.46
C LEU A 149 24.69 -22.15 31.12
N ILE A 150 24.27 -21.66 32.27
CA ILE A 150 23.08 -22.10 33.00
C ILE A 150 22.07 -20.95 32.98
N ALA A 151 20.88 -21.24 32.48
CA ALA A 151 19.79 -20.28 32.44
C ALA A 151 18.78 -20.52 33.55
N VAL A 152 18.41 -19.45 34.25
CA VAL A 152 17.47 -19.48 35.39
C VAL A 152 16.38 -18.45 35.09
N PRO A 153 15.30 -18.82 34.33
CA PRO A 153 14.24 -17.92 34.01
C PRO A 153 13.43 -17.52 35.24
N THR A 154 13.16 -16.24 35.38
CA THR A 154 12.22 -15.68 36.36
C THR A 154 10.89 -15.26 35.72
N THR A 155 10.71 -15.50 34.39
CA THR A 155 9.49 -15.27 33.62
C THR A 155 9.16 -16.53 32.85
N ALA A 156 7.88 -16.81 32.64
CA ALA A 156 7.41 -17.96 31.87
C ALA A 156 6.90 -17.49 30.48
N GLY A 157 7.81 -17.21 29.54
CA GLY A 157 7.39 -16.63 28.25
C GLY A 157 8.40 -16.79 27.14
N THR A 158 9.50 -16.08 27.21
CA THR A 158 10.46 -15.91 26.10
C THR A 158 11.12 -17.20 25.62
N GLY A 159 11.14 -18.26 26.45
CA GLY A 159 11.84 -19.50 26.13
C GLY A 159 13.36 -19.33 25.91
N SER A 160 13.94 -18.15 26.29
CA SER A 160 15.35 -17.88 26.03
C SER A 160 16.29 -18.91 26.68
N GLU A 161 15.85 -19.58 27.74
CA GLU A 161 16.54 -20.68 28.39
C GLU A 161 16.78 -21.90 27.48
N THR A 162 16.09 -21.99 26.34
CA THR A 162 16.20 -23.11 25.38
C THR A 162 16.68 -22.67 23.99
N THR A 163 16.81 -21.36 23.73
CA THR A 163 17.04 -20.85 22.39
C THR A 163 18.50 -20.69 22.03
N LEU A 164 18.75 -20.73 20.72
CA LEU A 164 20.05 -20.42 20.09
C LEU A 164 20.24 -18.90 19.85
N ALA A 165 19.25 -18.08 20.16
CA ALA A 165 19.24 -16.65 19.90
C ALA A 165 19.73 -15.82 21.10
N ALA A 166 20.44 -14.73 20.81
CA ALA A 166 20.67 -13.61 21.71
C ALA A 166 20.37 -12.30 20.99
N VAL A 167 19.41 -11.53 21.48
CA VAL A 167 18.99 -10.29 20.85
C VAL A 167 19.68 -9.10 21.52
N ILE A 168 20.44 -8.32 20.72
CA ILE A 168 21.28 -7.24 21.19
C ILE A 168 20.87 -5.93 20.53
N THR A 169 20.97 -4.84 21.28
CA THR A 169 20.71 -3.47 20.78
C THR A 169 22.02 -2.72 20.59
N ASP A 170 22.21 -2.18 19.40
CA ASP A 170 23.25 -1.19 19.12
C ASP A 170 22.72 0.19 19.51
N SER A 171 23.26 0.76 20.59
CA SER A 171 22.81 2.05 21.14
C SER A 171 23.17 3.25 20.28
N GLU A 172 24.16 3.14 19.37
CA GLU A 172 24.53 4.22 18.46
C GLU A 172 23.57 4.33 17.27
N THR A 173 23.11 3.17 16.76
CA THR A 173 22.21 3.11 15.59
C THR A 173 20.76 2.84 15.95
N HIS A 174 20.45 2.60 17.23
CA HIS A 174 19.15 2.13 17.73
C HIS A 174 18.63 0.86 17.02
N HIS A 175 19.56 0.07 16.48
CA HIS A 175 19.21 -1.13 15.71
C HIS A 175 19.29 -2.38 16.61
N LYS A 176 18.17 -3.08 16.73
CA LYS A 176 18.03 -4.34 17.44
C LYS A 176 18.23 -5.51 16.47
N TYR A 177 19.09 -6.46 16.80
CA TYR A 177 19.39 -7.60 15.94
C TYR A 177 19.70 -8.87 16.72
N PRO A 178 19.36 -10.06 16.19
CA PRO A 178 19.70 -11.34 16.79
C PRO A 178 21.10 -11.82 16.39
N ILE A 179 21.76 -12.51 17.33
CA ILE A 179 22.88 -13.40 17.08
C ILE A 179 22.36 -14.82 17.26
N ASN A 180 22.33 -15.61 16.21
CA ASN A 180 21.77 -16.96 16.19
C ASN A 180 22.86 -17.99 15.98
N ASP A 181 23.17 -18.78 16.99
CA ASP A 181 24.21 -19.83 16.90
C ASP A 181 23.94 -20.96 17.91
N PHE A 182 24.10 -22.20 17.47
CA PHE A 182 23.91 -23.37 18.34
C PHE A 182 24.77 -23.36 19.61
N ALA A 183 25.94 -22.69 19.56
CA ALA A 183 26.82 -22.54 20.69
C ALA A 183 26.19 -21.72 21.84
N LEU A 184 25.15 -20.93 21.58
CA LEU A 184 24.47 -20.07 22.54
C LEU A 184 23.35 -20.79 23.32
N ILE A 185 22.96 -22.02 22.91
CA ILE A 185 21.95 -22.80 23.62
C ILE A 185 22.51 -23.11 25.00
N PRO A 186 21.81 -22.77 26.12
CA PRO A 186 22.25 -23.07 27.48
C PRO A 186 22.48 -24.57 27.70
N PHE A 187 23.34 -24.90 28.64
CA PHE A 187 23.60 -26.31 29.02
C PHE A 187 22.47 -26.84 29.90
N CYS A 188 22.00 -26.01 30.87
CA CYS A 188 20.86 -26.33 31.72
C CYS A 188 19.89 -25.16 31.76
N ALA A 189 18.61 -25.49 32.02
CA ALA A 189 17.53 -24.56 32.30
C ALA A 189 16.90 -24.90 33.66
N VAL A 190 16.88 -23.95 34.61
CA VAL A 190 16.30 -24.14 35.93
C VAL A 190 14.85 -23.72 35.92
N LEU A 191 13.93 -24.66 36.01
CA LEU A 191 12.46 -24.40 35.96
C LEU A 191 11.89 -24.36 37.39
N ASP A 192 12.36 -23.42 38.21
CA ASP A 192 11.92 -23.23 39.58
C ASP A 192 10.74 -22.27 39.66
N PRO A 193 9.51 -22.75 40.00
CA PRO A 193 8.31 -21.91 40.01
C PRO A 193 8.34 -20.83 41.12
N GLN A 194 9.13 -21.02 42.19
CA GLN A 194 9.24 -20.02 43.24
C GLN A 194 9.80 -18.68 42.74
N LEU A 195 10.63 -18.71 41.69
CA LEU A 195 11.21 -17.52 41.08
C LEU A 195 10.20 -16.66 40.29
N THR A 196 9.02 -17.20 40.07
CA THR A 196 7.96 -16.52 39.31
C THR A 196 6.78 -16.01 40.13
N LEU A 197 6.74 -16.34 41.45
CA LEU A 197 5.63 -15.97 42.35
C LEU A 197 5.42 -14.45 42.48
N GLY A 198 6.48 -13.68 42.40
CA GLY A 198 6.43 -12.22 42.51
C GLY A 198 6.09 -11.47 41.22
N LEU A 199 5.79 -12.16 40.12
CA LEU A 199 5.51 -11.50 38.85
C LEU A 199 4.16 -10.79 38.89
N PRO A 200 4.09 -9.52 38.41
CA PRO A 200 2.82 -8.82 38.24
C PRO A 200 1.88 -9.57 37.27
N PRO A 201 0.54 -9.51 37.49
CA PRO A 201 -0.43 -10.17 36.62
C PRO A 201 -0.28 -9.83 35.13
N MET A 202 -0.05 -8.56 34.80
CA MET A 202 0.15 -8.11 33.40
C MET A 202 1.41 -8.72 32.78
N VAL A 203 2.50 -8.86 33.53
CA VAL A 203 3.73 -9.51 33.04
C VAL A 203 3.49 -11.00 32.84
N THR A 204 2.79 -11.66 33.78
CA THR A 204 2.40 -13.07 33.63
C THR A 204 1.54 -13.29 32.40
N ALA A 205 0.54 -12.42 32.16
CA ALA A 205 -0.35 -12.49 31.00
C ALA A 205 0.42 -12.34 29.67
N THR A 206 1.18 -11.25 29.57
CA THR A 206 1.90 -10.94 28.30
C THR A 206 3.00 -11.95 27.99
N THR A 207 3.74 -12.43 28.98
CA THR A 207 4.75 -13.48 28.76
C THR A 207 4.13 -14.83 28.46
N GLY A 208 3.00 -15.18 29.12
CA GLY A 208 2.29 -16.41 28.82
C GLY A 208 1.68 -16.44 27.40
N MET A 209 1.16 -15.29 26.93
CA MET A 209 0.69 -15.13 25.54
C MET A 209 1.85 -15.15 24.55
N ASP A 210 3.04 -14.67 24.93
CA ASP A 210 4.26 -14.81 24.14
C ASP A 210 4.65 -16.29 23.96
N ALA A 211 4.64 -17.09 25.04
CA ALA A 211 4.85 -18.54 24.97
C ALA A 211 3.81 -19.24 24.07
N LEU A 212 2.54 -18.82 24.12
CA LEU A 212 1.51 -19.31 23.23
C LEU A 212 1.83 -18.99 21.77
N THR A 213 2.23 -17.75 21.49
CA THR A 213 2.62 -17.32 20.15
C THR A 213 3.77 -18.16 19.62
N HIS A 214 4.81 -18.39 20.41
CA HIS A 214 5.92 -19.27 20.07
C HIS A 214 5.45 -20.68 19.70
N ALA A 215 4.59 -21.29 20.54
CA ALA A 215 4.09 -22.63 20.31
C ALA A 215 3.22 -22.72 19.05
N VAL A 216 2.33 -21.77 18.84
CA VAL A 216 1.41 -21.74 17.68
C VAL A 216 2.18 -21.51 16.39
N GLU A 217 3.03 -20.48 16.30
CA GLU A 217 3.83 -20.20 15.09
C GLU A 217 4.78 -21.36 14.74
N ALA A 218 5.40 -21.97 15.75
CA ALA A 218 6.22 -23.17 15.56
C ALA A 218 5.41 -24.35 15.03
N TYR A 219 4.14 -24.48 15.40
CA TYR A 219 3.28 -25.60 15.00
C TYR A 219 2.74 -25.46 13.59
N ILE A 220 2.27 -24.26 13.22
CA ILE A 220 1.67 -24.00 11.90
C ILE A 220 2.70 -23.82 10.79
N GLY A 221 3.97 -23.64 11.14
CA GLY A 221 5.06 -23.42 10.19
C GLY A 221 5.40 -24.66 9.34
N HIS A 222 6.02 -24.47 8.17
CA HIS A 222 6.37 -25.55 7.24
C HIS A 222 7.64 -26.33 7.60
N THR A 223 8.41 -25.94 8.62
CA THR A 223 9.65 -26.61 9.06
C THR A 223 9.47 -27.45 10.33
N THR A 224 8.25 -27.76 10.68
CA THR A 224 7.90 -28.61 11.82
C THR A 224 8.31 -30.07 11.65
N ASN A 225 8.51 -30.76 12.77
CA ASN A 225 8.78 -32.20 12.85
C ASN A 225 8.04 -32.83 14.07
N LYS A 226 8.15 -34.14 14.24
CA LYS A 226 7.45 -34.87 15.34
C LYS A 226 7.77 -34.28 16.73
N LEU A 227 9.01 -33.89 16.99
CA LEU A 227 9.41 -33.31 18.27
C LEU A 227 8.81 -31.91 18.47
N THR A 228 8.92 -31.03 17.47
CA THR A 228 8.37 -29.67 17.56
C THR A 228 6.86 -29.69 17.68
N TRP A 229 6.16 -30.60 17.01
CA TRP A 229 4.72 -30.80 17.22
C TRP A 229 4.40 -31.20 18.65
N ALA A 230 5.07 -32.25 19.18
CA ALA A 230 4.84 -32.72 20.56
C ALA A 230 5.10 -31.63 21.60
N MET A 231 6.18 -30.84 21.42
CA MET A 231 6.50 -29.73 22.32
C MET A 231 5.47 -28.58 22.22
N SER A 232 5.03 -28.23 21.03
CA SER A 232 3.99 -27.21 20.86
C SER A 232 2.62 -27.66 21.42
N GLU A 233 2.23 -28.92 21.19
CA GLU A 233 1.00 -29.51 21.73
C GLU A 233 1.02 -29.48 23.28
N GLU A 234 2.16 -29.91 23.90
CA GLU A 234 2.33 -29.82 25.35
C GLU A 234 2.26 -28.36 25.85
N ALA A 235 2.95 -27.45 25.17
CA ALA A 235 2.94 -26.03 25.55
C ALA A 235 1.54 -25.44 25.52
N VAL A 236 0.80 -25.60 24.40
CA VAL A 236 -0.55 -25.05 24.27
C VAL A 236 -1.49 -25.66 25.31
N THR A 237 -1.40 -26.97 25.54
CA THR A 237 -2.23 -27.65 26.57
C THR A 237 -1.98 -27.08 27.97
N LEU A 238 -0.73 -26.85 28.33
CA LEU A 238 -0.37 -26.28 29.63
C LEU A 238 -0.81 -24.82 29.74
N ILE A 239 -0.64 -24.02 28.67
CA ILE A 239 -1.06 -22.61 28.66
C ILE A 239 -2.56 -22.48 28.80
N VAL A 240 -3.34 -23.25 28.02
CA VAL A 240 -4.81 -23.25 28.12
C VAL A 240 -5.27 -23.61 29.53
N ARG A 241 -4.61 -24.56 30.15
CA ARG A 241 -4.94 -25.02 31.51
C ARG A 241 -4.54 -24.04 32.61
N TYR A 242 -3.38 -23.41 32.53
CA TYR A 242 -2.73 -22.74 33.64
C TYR A 242 -2.60 -21.22 33.53
N LEU A 243 -2.61 -20.63 32.31
CA LEU A 243 -2.32 -19.21 32.17
C LEU A 243 -3.30 -18.31 32.92
N ARG A 244 -4.61 -18.55 32.78
CA ARG A 244 -5.61 -17.74 33.49
C ARG A 244 -5.48 -17.88 34.99
N ARG A 245 -5.25 -19.08 35.53
CA ARG A 245 -5.03 -19.34 36.95
C ARG A 245 -3.79 -18.58 37.46
N ALA A 246 -2.67 -18.63 36.71
CA ALA A 246 -1.44 -17.95 37.10
C ALA A 246 -1.55 -16.42 37.06
N VAL A 247 -2.45 -15.85 36.25
CA VAL A 247 -2.74 -14.41 36.20
C VAL A 247 -3.67 -14.00 37.34
N GLU A 248 -4.70 -14.80 37.61
CA GLU A 248 -5.68 -14.55 38.70
C GLU A 248 -5.07 -14.71 40.08
N ASP A 249 -4.30 -15.79 40.27
CA ASP A 249 -3.59 -16.06 41.51
C ASP A 249 -2.09 -16.27 41.27
N GLY A 250 -1.32 -15.20 41.45
CA GLY A 250 0.14 -15.21 41.29
C GLY A 250 0.87 -16.17 42.26
N SER A 251 0.20 -16.65 43.32
CA SER A 251 0.74 -17.59 44.31
C SER A 251 0.46 -19.06 44.00
N ASP A 252 -0.35 -19.34 42.97
CA ASP A 252 -0.64 -20.72 42.51
C ASP A 252 0.60 -21.41 41.95
N LEU A 253 1.31 -22.15 42.80
CA LEU A 253 2.58 -22.78 42.46
C LEU A 253 2.45 -23.82 41.35
N GLU A 254 1.32 -24.55 41.30
CA GLU A 254 1.06 -25.51 40.24
C GLU A 254 0.93 -24.81 38.88
N ALA A 255 0.17 -23.71 38.82
CA ALA A 255 0.02 -22.93 37.61
C ALA A 255 1.35 -22.30 37.18
N ARG A 256 2.16 -21.78 38.13
CA ARG A 256 3.50 -21.25 37.85
C ARG A 256 4.41 -22.31 37.25
N GLN A 257 4.44 -23.53 37.85
CA GLN A 257 5.20 -24.67 37.33
C GLN A 257 4.76 -25.06 35.93
N GLY A 258 3.43 -25.14 35.71
CA GLY A 258 2.84 -25.42 34.39
C GLY A 258 3.25 -24.40 33.33
N MET A 259 3.25 -23.11 33.65
CA MET A 259 3.64 -22.04 32.74
C MET A 259 5.15 -22.04 32.44
N LEU A 260 6.03 -22.31 33.41
CA LEU A 260 7.47 -22.47 33.15
C LEU A 260 7.74 -23.64 32.22
N ARG A 261 7.08 -24.78 32.45
CA ARG A 261 7.18 -25.93 31.56
C ARG A 261 6.66 -25.61 30.16
N ALA A 262 5.55 -24.91 30.04
CA ALA A 262 5.00 -24.47 28.77
C ALA A 262 5.97 -23.56 28.00
N ALA A 263 6.56 -22.56 28.64
CA ALA A 263 7.56 -21.67 28.04
C ALA A 263 8.81 -22.43 27.58
N TYR A 264 9.28 -23.40 28.37
CA TYR A 264 10.38 -24.30 27.98
C TYR A 264 10.02 -25.09 26.73
N CYS A 265 8.85 -25.74 26.67
CA CYS A 265 8.39 -26.54 25.53
C CYS A 265 8.23 -25.68 24.28
N ALA A 266 7.59 -24.50 24.40
CA ALA A 266 7.46 -23.54 23.31
C ALA A 266 8.84 -23.11 22.78
N GLY A 267 9.77 -22.84 23.69
CA GLY A 267 11.16 -22.48 23.38
C GLY A 267 11.92 -23.55 22.62
N VAL A 268 11.78 -24.81 23.01
CA VAL A 268 12.35 -25.98 22.28
C VAL A 268 11.75 -26.10 20.90
N ALA A 269 10.43 -25.88 20.77
CA ALA A 269 9.72 -25.98 19.49
C ALA A 269 10.20 -24.91 18.50
N PHE A 270 10.10 -23.61 18.88
CA PHE A 270 10.40 -22.53 17.92
C PHE A 270 11.90 -22.39 17.64
N THR A 271 12.77 -22.79 18.55
CA THR A 271 14.22 -22.82 18.28
C THR A 271 14.56 -23.70 17.09
N ARG A 272 13.77 -24.73 16.81
CA ARG A 272 13.97 -25.67 15.70
C ARG A 272 13.14 -25.36 14.48
N SER A 273 11.91 -24.86 14.66
CA SER A 273 10.98 -24.58 13.56
C SER A 273 10.84 -23.10 13.22
N TYR A 274 11.52 -22.22 13.94
CA TYR A 274 11.43 -20.77 13.83
C TYR A 274 10.04 -20.21 14.21
N VAL A 275 9.90 -18.91 14.07
CA VAL A 275 8.70 -18.10 14.31
C VAL A 275 8.08 -17.61 13.01
N GLY A 276 7.05 -16.76 13.05
CA GLY A 276 6.35 -16.27 11.90
C GLY A 276 6.21 -14.74 11.87
N TYR A 277 5.20 -14.27 11.12
CA TYR A 277 4.99 -12.82 10.96
C TYR A 277 4.50 -12.12 12.23
N VAL A 278 3.92 -12.84 13.20
CA VAL A 278 3.59 -12.24 14.50
C VAL A 278 4.84 -11.64 15.12
N HIS A 279 5.91 -12.42 15.19
CA HIS A 279 7.20 -11.96 15.72
C HIS A 279 7.85 -10.89 14.87
N ALA A 280 7.82 -11.02 13.55
CA ALA A 280 8.41 -10.01 12.66
C ALA A 280 7.74 -8.63 12.81
N LEU A 281 6.42 -8.59 12.95
CA LEU A 281 5.66 -7.37 13.22
C LEU A 281 5.91 -6.85 14.63
N ALA A 282 5.94 -7.74 15.65
CA ALA A 282 6.23 -7.36 17.03
C ALA A 282 7.62 -6.74 17.18
N HIS A 283 8.64 -7.27 16.50
CA HIS A 283 9.98 -6.70 16.48
C HIS A 283 10.00 -5.31 15.82
N ALA A 284 9.27 -5.14 14.70
CA ALA A 284 9.17 -3.84 14.03
C ALA A 284 8.49 -2.79 14.91
N LEU A 285 7.39 -3.15 15.59
CA LEU A 285 6.65 -2.28 16.51
C LEU A 285 7.44 -1.97 17.78
N GLY A 286 8.06 -3.00 18.37
CA GLY A 286 8.91 -2.84 19.55
C GLY A 286 10.12 -1.95 19.28
N GLY A 287 10.74 -2.06 18.11
CA GLY A 287 11.86 -1.23 17.70
C GLY A 287 11.49 0.23 17.40
N GLN A 288 10.29 0.50 16.91
CA GLN A 288 9.83 1.85 16.54
C GLN A 288 9.19 2.60 17.71
N TYR A 289 8.33 1.93 18.48
CA TYR A 289 7.47 2.56 19.49
C TYR A 289 7.77 2.11 20.91
N GLY A 290 8.69 1.16 21.11
CA GLY A 290 9.00 0.64 22.43
C GLY A 290 7.92 -0.28 23.02
N ILE A 291 6.98 -0.77 22.19
CA ILE A 291 5.92 -1.69 22.63
C ILE A 291 6.57 -2.97 23.17
N ALA A 292 6.12 -3.41 24.36
CA ALA A 292 6.65 -4.61 24.99
C ALA A 292 6.40 -5.85 24.12
N HIS A 293 7.40 -6.69 23.94
CA HIS A 293 7.40 -7.82 23.00
C HIS A 293 6.22 -8.78 23.21
N GLY A 294 6.00 -9.26 24.42
CA GLY A 294 4.90 -10.16 24.72
C GLY A 294 3.51 -9.52 24.54
N LEU A 295 3.39 -8.21 24.78
CA LEU A 295 2.15 -7.47 24.49
C LEU A 295 1.92 -7.40 22.99
N ALA A 296 2.94 -7.07 22.20
CA ALA A 296 2.82 -7.02 20.75
C ALA A 296 2.41 -8.39 20.19
N ASN A 297 3.04 -9.47 20.62
CA ASN A 297 2.72 -10.83 20.19
C ASN A 297 1.28 -11.22 20.57
N ALA A 298 0.82 -10.91 21.77
CA ALA A 298 -0.54 -11.22 22.24
C ALA A 298 -1.63 -10.54 21.37
N VAL A 299 -1.40 -9.30 20.97
CA VAL A 299 -2.36 -8.50 20.15
C VAL A 299 -2.32 -8.91 18.69
N ILE A 300 -1.14 -9.17 18.13
CA ILE A 300 -0.96 -9.51 16.72
C ILE A 300 -1.41 -10.94 16.41
N LEU A 301 -1.21 -11.89 17.34
CA LEU A 301 -1.46 -13.32 17.11
C LEU A 301 -2.84 -13.62 16.56
N PRO A 302 -3.96 -13.23 17.20
CA PRO A 302 -5.30 -13.56 16.70
C PRO A 302 -5.53 -12.99 15.30
N MET A 303 -5.10 -11.77 15.03
CA MET A 303 -5.24 -11.12 13.73
C MET A 303 -4.45 -11.84 12.63
N MET A 304 -3.22 -12.28 12.92
CA MET A 304 -2.44 -13.04 11.97
C MET A 304 -3.04 -14.41 11.66
N LEU A 305 -3.64 -15.07 12.66
CA LEU A 305 -4.33 -16.35 12.45
C LEU A 305 -5.56 -16.17 11.57
N GLU A 306 -6.32 -15.09 11.75
CA GLU A 306 -7.42 -14.71 10.84
C GLU A 306 -6.92 -14.47 9.41
N CYS A 307 -5.81 -13.75 9.23
CA CYS A 307 -5.21 -13.50 7.92
C CYS A 307 -4.71 -14.78 7.23
N TYR A 308 -4.29 -15.80 7.98
CA TYR A 308 -3.90 -17.10 7.41
C TYR A 308 -5.10 -17.93 6.98
N GLY A 309 -6.27 -17.72 7.59
CA GLY A 309 -7.52 -18.38 7.24
C GLY A 309 -7.42 -19.91 7.16
N ASP A 310 -8.04 -20.49 6.15
CA ASP A 310 -8.12 -21.94 5.94
C ASP A 310 -6.77 -22.65 5.91
N SER A 311 -5.68 -21.93 5.58
CA SER A 311 -4.34 -22.52 5.47
C SER A 311 -3.77 -23.07 6.78
N CYS A 312 -4.31 -22.62 7.94
CA CYS A 312 -3.89 -23.08 9.25
C CYS A 312 -4.99 -23.80 10.05
N HIS A 313 -6.24 -23.89 9.55
CA HIS A 313 -7.36 -24.47 10.29
C HIS A 313 -7.11 -25.89 10.80
N ALA A 314 -6.59 -26.79 9.97
CA ALA A 314 -6.30 -28.16 10.39
C ALA A 314 -5.28 -28.23 11.54
N ALA A 315 -4.26 -27.37 11.52
CA ALA A 315 -3.25 -27.29 12.57
C ALA A 315 -3.81 -26.71 13.86
N LEU A 316 -4.57 -25.60 13.78
CA LEU A 316 -5.22 -24.98 14.93
C LEU A 316 -6.30 -25.89 15.54
N ALA A 317 -7.08 -26.60 14.72
CA ALA A 317 -8.05 -27.57 15.17
C ALA A 317 -7.43 -28.69 16.00
N ARG A 318 -6.27 -29.18 15.57
CA ARG A 318 -5.53 -30.19 16.33
C ARG A 318 -5.05 -29.62 17.66
N LEU A 319 -4.49 -28.40 17.69
CA LEU A 319 -4.13 -27.74 18.94
C LEU A 319 -5.33 -27.53 19.87
N ALA A 320 -6.49 -27.13 19.33
CA ALA A 320 -7.73 -27.00 20.10
C ALA A 320 -8.15 -28.32 20.77
N ARG A 321 -8.08 -29.41 20.03
CA ARG A 321 -8.46 -30.76 20.52
C ARG A 321 -7.50 -31.25 21.60
N VAL A 322 -6.19 -31.14 21.41
CA VAL A 322 -5.23 -31.61 22.43
C VAL A 322 -5.27 -30.73 23.69
N ALA A 323 -5.59 -29.44 23.55
CA ALA A 323 -5.79 -28.55 24.68
C ALA A 323 -7.15 -28.72 25.38
N GLY A 324 -8.05 -29.56 24.87
CA GLY A 324 -9.36 -29.81 25.46
C GLY A 324 -10.40 -28.70 25.19
N LEU A 325 -10.16 -27.83 24.21
CA LEU A 325 -11.10 -26.77 23.82
C LEU A 325 -12.15 -27.26 22.84
N ALA A 326 -11.88 -28.28 22.06
CA ALA A 326 -12.77 -28.87 21.08
C ALA A 326 -12.82 -30.40 21.22
N GLU A 327 -14.01 -30.97 20.98
CA GLU A 327 -14.16 -32.41 20.89
C GLU A 327 -13.70 -32.96 19.53
N GLY A 328 -13.38 -34.24 19.47
CA GLY A 328 -12.93 -34.88 18.24
C GLY A 328 -13.95 -34.91 17.09
N SER A 329 -15.24 -34.76 17.42
CA SER A 329 -16.37 -34.70 16.47
C SER A 329 -16.58 -33.34 15.78
N VAL A 330 -15.97 -32.27 16.30
CA VAL A 330 -16.07 -30.91 15.76
C VAL A 330 -15.22 -30.81 14.50
N ASP A 331 -15.73 -30.16 13.43
CA ASP A 331 -14.99 -29.97 12.20
C ASP A 331 -13.78 -29.04 12.41
N ASP A 332 -12.82 -29.07 11.50
CA ASP A 332 -11.55 -28.35 11.66
C ASP A 332 -11.71 -26.83 11.69
N SER A 333 -12.64 -26.26 10.93
CA SER A 333 -12.86 -24.81 10.91
C SER A 333 -13.45 -24.33 12.24
N ALA A 334 -14.46 -25.03 12.76
CA ALA A 334 -15.09 -24.71 14.03
C ALA A 334 -14.11 -24.95 15.21
N ALA A 335 -13.35 -26.06 15.20
CA ALA A 335 -12.34 -26.32 16.24
C ALA A 335 -11.21 -25.28 16.24
N ALA A 336 -10.75 -24.83 15.06
CA ALA A 336 -9.79 -23.74 14.94
C ALA A 336 -10.36 -22.42 15.49
N GLY A 337 -11.63 -22.12 15.21
CA GLY A 337 -12.35 -20.99 15.77
C GLY A 337 -12.37 -21.00 17.29
N MET A 338 -12.60 -22.16 17.93
CA MET A 338 -12.59 -22.28 19.41
C MET A 338 -11.24 -21.92 20.02
N LEU A 339 -10.12 -22.26 19.39
CA LEU A 339 -8.79 -21.83 19.86
C LEU A 339 -8.61 -20.31 19.68
N LEU A 340 -9.03 -19.76 18.55
CA LEU A 340 -8.96 -18.33 18.28
C LEU A 340 -9.81 -17.53 19.27
N ASP A 341 -11.04 -17.99 19.54
CA ASP A 341 -11.93 -17.40 20.55
C ASP A 341 -11.30 -17.44 21.94
N TRP A 342 -10.66 -18.55 22.32
CA TRP A 342 -9.95 -18.66 23.59
C TRP A 342 -8.82 -17.63 23.70
N ILE A 343 -8.07 -17.40 22.61
CA ILE A 343 -6.98 -16.41 22.54
C ILE A 343 -7.56 -14.99 22.71
N GLN A 344 -8.58 -14.65 21.93
CA GLN A 344 -9.22 -13.33 21.97
C GLN A 344 -9.86 -13.04 23.33
N GLU A 345 -10.55 -14.03 23.90
CA GLU A 345 -11.19 -13.92 25.20
C GLU A 345 -10.15 -13.83 26.34
N SER A 346 -9.03 -14.54 26.23
CA SER A 346 -7.93 -14.41 27.20
C SER A 346 -7.33 -13.00 27.16
N ASN A 347 -7.07 -12.45 25.96
CA ASN A 347 -6.62 -11.07 25.81
C ASN A 347 -7.60 -10.08 26.45
N ARG A 348 -8.92 -10.29 26.26
CA ARG A 348 -9.96 -9.45 26.86
C ARG A 348 -9.98 -9.55 28.38
N ILE A 349 -9.88 -10.75 28.94
CA ILE A 349 -9.85 -11.00 30.40
C ILE A 349 -8.62 -10.34 31.03
N PHE A 350 -7.47 -10.39 30.35
CA PHE A 350 -6.22 -9.79 30.84
C PHE A 350 -6.17 -8.28 30.65
N GLY A 351 -7.18 -7.67 30.00
CA GLY A 351 -7.22 -6.23 29.73
C GLY A 351 -6.20 -5.77 28.69
N LEU A 352 -5.80 -6.66 27.79
CA LEU A 352 -4.88 -6.30 26.70
C LEU A 352 -5.63 -5.52 25.62
N PRO A 353 -5.01 -4.50 24.99
CA PRO A 353 -5.64 -3.74 23.92
C PRO A 353 -5.87 -4.62 22.68
N ARG A 354 -6.79 -4.19 21.81
CA ARG A 354 -6.98 -4.83 20.50
C ARG A 354 -6.14 -4.20 19.39
N THR A 355 -5.74 -2.96 19.60
CA THR A 355 -5.06 -2.09 18.65
C THR A 355 -3.96 -1.30 19.36
N PHE A 356 -3.08 -0.68 18.61
CA PHE A 356 -2.01 0.17 19.11
C PHE A 356 -2.18 1.60 18.61
N PRO A 357 -2.64 2.55 19.44
CA PRO A 357 -2.82 3.94 19.04
C PRO A 357 -1.49 4.64 18.70
N GLU A 358 -0.35 4.08 19.10
CA GLU A 358 0.98 4.58 18.78
C GLU A 358 1.34 4.41 17.30
N ILE A 359 0.69 3.47 16.58
CA ILE A 359 0.98 3.21 15.16
C ILE A 359 0.56 4.41 14.32
N ARG A 360 1.53 5.06 13.70
CA ARG A 360 1.28 6.16 12.76
C ARG A 360 1.21 5.63 11.33
N ARG A 361 0.20 6.03 10.57
CA ARG A 361 0.06 5.63 9.15
C ARG A 361 1.32 5.85 8.32
N ALA A 362 2.03 6.95 8.56
CA ALA A 362 3.26 7.29 7.85
C ALA A 362 4.40 6.26 8.07
N ASP A 363 4.41 5.56 9.20
CA ASP A 363 5.45 4.59 9.54
C ASP A 363 5.16 3.19 8.99
N ILE A 364 3.90 2.88 8.68
CA ILE A 364 3.44 1.54 8.25
C ILE A 364 4.27 0.97 7.09
N PRO A 365 4.56 1.71 5.98
CA PRO A 365 5.36 1.16 4.89
C PRO A 365 6.78 0.76 5.32
N THR A 366 7.34 1.47 6.30
CA THR A 366 8.68 1.19 6.84
C THR A 366 8.66 -0.02 7.76
N LEU A 367 7.65 -0.10 8.65
CA LEU A 367 7.46 -1.22 9.56
C LEU A 367 7.22 -2.53 8.80
N ALA A 368 6.31 -2.52 7.82
CA ALA A 368 6.04 -3.66 6.98
C ALA A 368 7.26 -4.11 6.16
N ALA A 369 8.06 -3.16 5.66
CA ALA A 369 9.29 -3.49 4.94
C ALA A 369 10.34 -4.13 5.86
N ARG A 370 10.44 -3.71 7.13
CA ARG A 370 11.32 -4.34 8.14
C ARG A 370 10.86 -5.76 8.45
N ALA A 371 9.56 -5.96 8.70
CA ALA A 371 9.00 -7.28 8.98
C ALA A 371 9.15 -8.25 7.78
N ASP A 372 8.90 -7.78 6.54
CA ASP A 372 9.11 -8.54 5.32
C ASP A 372 10.58 -8.94 5.13
N GLN A 373 11.51 -8.04 5.39
CA GLN A 373 12.95 -8.30 5.26
C GLN A 373 13.47 -9.27 6.33
N GLU A 374 12.91 -9.24 7.52
CA GLU A 374 13.25 -10.16 8.60
C GLU A 374 12.70 -11.55 8.33
N ALA A 375 11.42 -11.66 7.98
CA ALA A 375 10.75 -12.94 7.84
C ALA A 375 11.10 -13.69 6.56
N ASN A 376 11.25 -13.00 5.43
CA ASN A 376 11.40 -13.66 4.13
C ASN A 376 12.86 -13.67 3.64
N PRO A 377 13.44 -14.83 3.26
CA PRO A 377 12.79 -16.15 3.08
C PRO A 377 12.81 -17.08 4.30
N LEU A 378 13.31 -16.63 5.46
CA LEU A 378 13.72 -17.47 6.59
C LEU A 378 12.54 -18.12 7.34
N TYR A 379 11.46 -17.33 7.62
CA TYR A 379 10.36 -17.80 8.47
C TYR A 379 9.40 -18.72 7.69
N PRO A 380 9.12 -19.92 8.22
CA PRO A 380 8.40 -20.96 7.49
C PRO A 380 6.88 -20.83 7.62
N VAL A 381 6.34 -19.67 7.37
CA VAL A 381 4.95 -19.30 7.56
C VAL A 381 3.96 -20.09 6.68
N PRO A 382 2.70 -20.31 7.11
CA PRO A 382 1.68 -20.99 6.31
C PRO A 382 1.42 -20.30 4.97
N VAL A 383 1.21 -18.99 5.00
CA VAL A 383 1.00 -18.15 3.82
C VAL A 383 2.15 -17.13 3.73
N LEU A 384 2.80 -17.06 2.57
CA LEU A 384 3.83 -16.05 2.33
C LEU A 384 3.17 -14.72 2.02
N MET A 385 3.44 -13.75 2.87
CA MET A 385 3.03 -12.35 2.71
C MET A 385 4.19 -11.50 2.22
N ASP A 386 3.89 -10.53 1.36
CA ASP A 386 4.82 -9.47 1.03
C ASP A 386 4.59 -8.24 1.93
N ARG A 387 5.43 -7.22 1.75
CA ARG A 387 5.34 -6.01 2.58
C ARG A 387 3.99 -5.29 2.48
N PHE A 388 3.27 -5.39 1.36
CA PHE A 388 1.97 -4.72 1.19
C PHE A 388 0.86 -5.46 1.95
N GLU A 389 0.92 -6.79 2.00
CA GLU A 389 0.03 -7.60 2.84
C GLU A 389 0.30 -7.34 4.33
N LEU A 390 1.57 -7.21 4.73
CA LEU A 390 1.94 -6.83 6.10
C LEU A 390 1.55 -5.38 6.43
N GLU A 391 1.52 -4.46 5.44
CA GLU A 391 0.96 -3.12 5.60
C GLU A 391 -0.52 -3.18 5.99
N GLN A 392 -1.31 -4.08 5.38
CA GLN A 392 -2.73 -4.25 5.71
C GLN A 392 -2.92 -4.71 7.16
N VAL A 393 -2.12 -5.69 7.61
CA VAL A 393 -2.17 -6.12 9.02
C VAL A 393 -1.85 -4.95 9.97
N LEU A 394 -0.85 -4.14 9.65
CA LEU A 394 -0.51 -2.96 10.47
C LEU A 394 -1.60 -1.89 10.46
N LEU A 395 -2.34 -1.73 9.35
CA LEU A 395 -3.49 -0.84 9.30
C LEU A 395 -4.63 -1.32 10.21
N LEU A 396 -4.86 -2.62 10.32
CA LEU A 396 -5.85 -3.19 11.23
C LEU A 396 -5.42 -3.08 12.71
N LEU A 397 -4.11 -3.09 12.99
CA LEU A 397 -3.55 -2.95 14.32
C LEU A 397 -3.51 -1.51 14.83
N GLY A 398 -3.61 -0.51 13.95
CA GLY A 398 -3.59 0.92 14.31
C GLY A 398 -4.97 1.52 14.50
N GLU A 399 -5.04 2.58 15.32
CA GLU A 399 -6.23 3.40 15.47
C GLU A 399 -6.08 4.67 14.62
N PHE A 400 -6.91 4.82 13.61
CA PHE A 400 -6.83 5.97 12.72
C PHE A 400 -8.13 6.76 12.77
N PRO A 401 -8.05 8.08 13.03
CA PRO A 401 -9.24 8.94 13.05
C PRO A 401 -9.95 8.90 11.69
N ALA A 402 -11.26 9.00 11.71
CA ALA A 402 -12.07 9.17 10.51
C ALA A 402 -11.59 10.41 9.71
N PRO A 403 -11.70 10.40 8.37
CA PRO A 403 -11.30 11.55 7.56
C PRO A 403 -12.04 12.80 7.99
N GLU A 404 -11.28 13.88 8.16
CA GLU A 404 -11.78 15.17 8.60
C GLU A 404 -12.74 15.77 7.57
N LYS A 405 -13.91 16.24 8.02
CA LYS A 405 -14.91 16.84 7.12
C LYS A 405 -14.67 18.33 6.86
N ASP A 406 -13.84 18.98 7.67
CA ASP A 406 -13.52 20.39 7.50
C ASP A 406 -12.46 20.58 6.43
N ALA A 407 -12.82 21.31 5.35
CA ALA A 407 -11.95 21.50 4.19
C ALA A 407 -10.68 22.30 4.53
N GLU A 408 -10.78 23.30 5.40
CA GLU A 408 -9.65 24.15 5.78
C GLU A 408 -8.59 23.36 6.55
N THR A 409 -9.00 22.63 7.58
CA THR A 409 -8.12 21.78 8.38
C THR A 409 -7.48 20.70 7.54
N LEU A 410 -8.23 20.07 6.63
CA LEU A 410 -7.71 19.04 5.73
C LEU A 410 -6.60 19.58 4.82
N VAL A 411 -6.85 20.72 4.17
CA VAL A 411 -5.86 21.37 3.28
C VAL A 411 -4.62 21.79 4.05
N ALA A 412 -4.80 22.38 5.25
CA ALA A 412 -3.68 22.74 6.11
C ALA A 412 -2.80 21.54 6.50
N ARG A 413 -3.43 20.39 6.86
CA ARG A 413 -2.71 19.13 7.16
C ARG A 413 -1.94 18.61 5.94
N GLN A 414 -2.55 18.60 4.76
CA GLN A 414 -1.88 18.19 3.53
C GLN A 414 -0.68 19.10 3.21
N ARG A 415 -0.83 20.41 3.43
CA ARG A 415 0.25 21.37 3.23
C ARG A 415 1.42 21.15 4.19
N ALA A 416 1.13 20.91 5.47
CA ALA A 416 2.14 20.57 6.46
C ALA A 416 2.86 19.26 6.10
N TYR A 417 2.13 18.23 5.68
CA TYR A 417 2.71 16.96 5.26
C TYR A 417 3.59 17.11 4.01
N PHE A 418 3.13 17.85 3.00
CA PHE A 418 3.93 18.14 1.80
C PHE A 418 5.26 18.85 2.13
N GLN A 419 5.24 19.80 3.08
CA GLN A 419 6.44 20.53 3.52
C GLN A 419 7.50 19.63 4.15
N THR A 420 7.13 18.46 4.70
CA THR A 420 8.11 17.48 5.20
C THR A 420 8.97 16.87 4.10
N GLY A 421 8.56 16.99 2.83
CA GLY A 421 9.21 16.34 1.70
C GLY A 421 8.97 14.82 1.61
N ALA A 422 8.08 14.25 2.43
CA ALA A 422 7.81 12.82 2.49
C ALA A 422 7.35 12.22 1.15
N THR A 423 6.68 13.01 0.30
CA THR A 423 6.19 12.58 -1.01
C THR A 423 7.24 12.63 -2.12
N LEU A 424 8.39 13.27 -1.89
CA LEU A 424 9.38 13.58 -2.94
C LEU A 424 10.23 12.39 -3.41
N PRO A 425 10.65 11.41 -2.55
CA PRO A 425 11.55 10.35 -2.97
C PRO A 425 10.92 9.42 -4.02
N TYR A 426 11.70 9.03 -5.03
CA TYR A 426 11.28 8.10 -6.09
C TYR A 426 10.66 6.81 -5.55
N ARG A 427 11.27 6.21 -4.53
CA ARG A 427 10.79 4.94 -3.94
C ARG A 427 9.37 5.10 -3.36
N VAL A 428 9.12 6.18 -2.65
CA VAL A 428 7.81 6.48 -2.05
C VAL A 428 6.73 6.56 -3.13
N ARG A 429 6.97 7.34 -4.20
CA ARG A 429 6.01 7.49 -5.30
C ARG A 429 5.76 6.18 -6.05
N ARG A 430 6.84 5.44 -6.39
CA ARG A 430 6.74 4.14 -7.07
C ARG A 430 5.95 3.13 -6.23
N ASP A 431 6.21 3.09 -4.94
CA ASP A 431 5.59 2.15 -4.02
C ASP A 431 4.11 2.48 -3.79
N ALA A 432 3.78 3.76 -3.68
CA ALA A 432 2.41 4.25 -3.63
C ALA A 432 1.60 3.85 -4.88
N LEU A 433 2.13 4.08 -6.09
CA LEU A 433 1.50 3.64 -7.33
C LEU A 433 1.39 2.12 -7.45
N THR A 434 2.34 1.37 -6.87
CA THR A 434 2.31 -0.09 -6.87
C THR A 434 1.23 -0.62 -5.94
N ARG A 435 1.07 -0.01 -4.77
CA ARG A 435 0.00 -0.32 -3.83
C ARG A 435 -1.36 -0.05 -4.47
N LEU A 436 -1.56 1.15 -5.02
CA LEU A 436 -2.81 1.51 -5.69
C LEU A 436 -3.17 0.53 -6.82
N GLN A 437 -2.21 0.13 -7.66
CA GLN A 437 -2.45 -0.85 -8.73
C GLN A 437 -2.91 -2.20 -8.17
N ARG A 438 -2.31 -2.63 -7.08
CA ARG A 438 -2.63 -3.90 -6.46
C ARG A 438 -4.03 -3.88 -5.84
N THR A 439 -4.34 -2.86 -5.05
CA THR A 439 -5.66 -2.70 -4.42
C THR A 439 -6.78 -2.63 -5.47
N ILE A 440 -6.56 -1.92 -6.60
CA ILE A 440 -7.54 -1.91 -7.69
C ILE A 440 -7.75 -3.31 -8.28
N LEU A 441 -6.69 -4.10 -8.47
CA LEU A 441 -6.80 -5.47 -8.99
C LEU A 441 -7.51 -6.41 -8.00
N GLU A 442 -7.26 -6.26 -6.71
CA GLU A 442 -7.86 -7.08 -5.66
C GLU A 442 -9.34 -6.74 -5.46
N ARG A 443 -9.73 -5.49 -5.65
CA ARG A 443 -11.11 -5.00 -5.47
C ARG A 443 -11.86 -4.77 -6.79
N GLU A 444 -11.42 -5.35 -7.92
CA GLU A 444 -12.06 -5.19 -9.24
C GLU A 444 -13.54 -5.57 -9.22
N GLY A 445 -13.90 -6.65 -8.52
CA GLY A 445 -15.31 -7.08 -8.40
C GLY A 445 -16.19 -6.04 -7.71
N GLU A 446 -15.71 -5.39 -6.67
CA GLU A 446 -16.43 -4.34 -5.94
C GLU A 446 -16.58 -3.06 -6.79
N ILE A 447 -15.52 -2.70 -7.53
CA ILE A 447 -15.56 -1.55 -8.46
C ILE A 447 -16.61 -1.80 -9.55
N ASN A 448 -16.64 -3.00 -10.13
CA ASN A 448 -17.62 -3.38 -11.15
C ASN A 448 -19.06 -3.35 -10.59
N ALA A 449 -19.27 -3.83 -9.36
CA ALA A 449 -20.57 -3.77 -8.71
C ALA A 449 -21.05 -2.32 -8.47
N ALA A 450 -20.14 -1.44 -8.05
CA ALA A 450 -20.44 -0.02 -7.85
C ALA A 450 -20.79 0.70 -9.16
N LEU A 451 -20.05 0.42 -10.25
CA LEU A 451 -20.34 0.97 -11.57
C LEU A 451 -21.67 0.45 -12.16
N GLN A 452 -22.01 -0.80 -11.88
CA GLN A 452 -23.30 -1.37 -12.23
C GLN A 452 -24.43 -0.72 -11.45
N GLN A 453 -24.23 -0.48 -10.15
CA GLN A 453 -25.22 0.19 -9.30
C GLN A 453 -25.49 1.64 -9.73
N ASP A 454 -24.44 2.41 -10.06
CA ASP A 454 -24.58 3.84 -10.39
C ASP A 454 -25.05 4.09 -11.83
N LEU A 455 -24.63 3.26 -12.80
CA LEU A 455 -24.80 3.52 -14.24
C LEU A 455 -25.42 2.35 -15.01
N GLY A 456 -25.51 1.15 -14.41
CA GLY A 456 -25.92 -0.05 -15.13
C GLY A 456 -24.84 -0.63 -16.05
N LYS A 457 -23.58 -0.26 -15.87
CA LYS A 457 -22.47 -0.76 -16.71
C LYS A 457 -22.25 -2.25 -16.50
N SER A 458 -22.13 -2.98 -17.59
CA SER A 458 -21.73 -4.40 -17.54
C SER A 458 -20.27 -4.53 -17.07
N PRO A 459 -19.86 -5.68 -16.50
CA PRO A 459 -18.45 -5.91 -16.10
C PRO A 459 -17.46 -5.71 -17.25
N SER A 460 -17.84 -6.11 -18.47
CA SER A 460 -16.99 -5.93 -19.68
C SER A 460 -16.79 -4.47 -20.04
N GLU A 461 -17.85 -3.65 -20.01
CA GLU A 461 -17.75 -2.22 -20.28
C GLU A 461 -17.02 -1.49 -19.15
N SER A 462 -17.29 -1.84 -17.88
CA SER A 462 -16.57 -1.33 -16.71
C SER A 462 -15.07 -1.58 -16.81
N TYR A 463 -14.66 -2.78 -17.19
CA TYR A 463 -13.25 -3.10 -17.37
C TYR A 463 -12.65 -2.34 -18.56
N MET A 464 -13.31 -2.39 -19.73
CA MET A 464 -12.81 -1.78 -20.97
C MET A 464 -12.62 -0.26 -20.84
N CYS A 465 -13.58 0.42 -20.20
CA CYS A 465 -13.64 1.89 -20.21
C CYS A 465 -13.14 2.54 -18.91
N GLU A 466 -13.03 1.80 -17.80
CA GLU A 466 -12.66 2.37 -16.50
C GLU A 466 -11.49 1.63 -15.84
N VAL A 467 -11.70 0.39 -15.40
CA VAL A 467 -10.68 -0.33 -14.61
C VAL A 467 -9.43 -0.63 -15.45
N GLY A 468 -9.62 -1.20 -16.63
CA GLY A 468 -8.50 -1.59 -17.51
C GLY A 468 -7.70 -0.38 -18.00
N MET A 469 -8.37 0.73 -18.33
CA MET A 469 -7.68 1.98 -18.70
C MET A 469 -6.91 2.58 -17.54
N THR A 470 -7.47 2.57 -16.34
CA THR A 470 -6.79 3.02 -15.11
C THR A 470 -5.54 2.17 -14.83
N LEU A 471 -5.64 0.85 -14.93
CA LEU A 471 -4.51 -0.07 -14.76
C LEU A 471 -3.42 0.12 -15.84
N SER A 472 -3.83 0.45 -17.07
CA SER A 472 -2.91 0.78 -18.16
C SER A 472 -2.13 2.06 -17.86
N GLU A 473 -2.81 3.12 -17.39
CA GLU A 473 -2.18 4.39 -17.00
C GLU A 473 -1.23 4.21 -15.81
N LEU A 474 -1.62 3.46 -14.78
CA LEU A 474 -0.76 3.08 -13.66
C LEU A 474 0.50 2.34 -14.12
N SER A 475 0.33 1.36 -15.00
CA SER A 475 1.44 0.57 -15.53
C SER A 475 2.40 1.41 -16.35
N HIS A 476 1.87 2.34 -17.15
CA HIS A 476 2.65 3.29 -17.92
C HIS A 476 3.42 4.24 -16.98
N MET A 477 2.74 4.86 -16.05
CA MET A 477 3.33 5.82 -15.11
C MET A 477 4.45 5.19 -14.29
N ARG A 478 4.23 3.98 -13.73
CA ARG A 478 5.25 3.26 -12.95
C ARG A 478 6.50 2.92 -13.74
N ARG A 479 6.34 2.52 -15.02
CA ARG A 479 7.49 2.19 -15.89
C ARG A 479 8.35 3.39 -16.22
N HIS A 480 7.73 4.56 -16.38
CA HIS A 480 8.40 5.77 -16.87
C HIS A 480 8.72 6.77 -15.74
N LEU A 481 8.23 6.56 -14.52
CA LEU A 481 8.36 7.50 -13.39
C LEU A 481 9.79 8.00 -13.18
N ARG A 482 10.79 7.08 -13.20
CA ARG A 482 12.19 7.44 -13.00
C ARG A 482 12.70 8.40 -14.09
N TRP A 483 12.24 8.21 -15.30
CA TRP A 483 12.61 9.08 -16.42
C TRP A 483 11.90 10.43 -16.33
N TYR A 484 10.61 10.46 -15.96
CA TYR A 484 9.87 11.72 -15.77
C TYR A 484 10.45 12.59 -14.65
N MET A 485 10.96 11.97 -13.59
CA MET A 485 11.61 12.66 -12.48
C MET A 485 13.06 13.08 -12.76
N ALA A 486 13.67 12.57 -13.82
CA ALA A 486 15.07 12.84 -14.13
C ALA A 486 15.29 14.30 -14.60
N LYS A 487 16.53 14.77 -14.46
CA LYS A 487 16.97 16.01 -15.11
C LYS A 487 17.05 15.80 -16.62
N HIS A 488 16.42 16.68 -17.38
CA HIS A 488 16.48 16.68 -18.84
C HIS A 488 17.44 17.76 -19.32
N ARG A 489 18.54 17.34 -19.95
CA ARG A 489 19.53 18.29 -20.49
C ARG A 489 18.93 19.07 -21.68
N ALA A 490 19.19 20.36 -21.67
CA ALA A 490 18.90 21.27 -22.79
C ALA A 490 20.22 21.69 -23.46
N TRP A 491 20.15 22.03 -24.73
CA TRP A 491 21.32 22.58 -25.42
C TRP A 491 21.69 23.95 -24.81
N THR A 492 22.98 24.12 -24.45
CA THR A 492 23.49 25.34 -23.88
C THR A 492 24.13 26.16 -24.97
N PRO A 493 23.68 27.39 -25.24
CA PRO A 493 24.31 28.27 -26.23
C PRO A 493 25.79 28.55 -25.89
N LEU A 494 26.62 28.65 -26.92
CA LEU A 494 28.07 28.93 -26.76
C LEU A 494 28.32 30.23 -25.99
N ALA A 495 27.44 31.22 -26.10
CA ALA A 495 27.50 32.47 -25.32
C ALA A 495 27.47 32.25 -23.79
N GLN A 496 26.96 31.09 -23.35
CA GLN A 496 26.88 30.74 -21.94
C GLN A 496 28.04 29.82 -21.49
N PHE A 497 28.96 29.46 -22.37
CA PHE A 497 30.11 28.62 -22.02
C PHE A 497 30.93 29.22 -20.86
N PRO A 498 31.46 28.43 -19.89
CA PRO A 498 31.17 27.01 -19.64
C PRO A 498 29.95 26.83 -18.69
N SER A 499 28.90 26.22 -19.19
CA SER A 499 27.72 25.95 -18.38
C SER A 499 26.94 24.73 -18.92
N ASP A 500 26.16 24.09 -18.01
CA ASP A 500 25.19 23.05 -18.33
C ASP A 500 23.79 23.63 -18.17
N SER A 501 22.94 23.44 -19.18
CA SER A 501 21.51 23.77 -19.12
C SER A 501 20.69 22.50 -18.95
N PHE A 502 19.72 22.52 -18.04
CA PHE A 502 18.81 21.40 -17.84
C PHE A 502 17.48 21.86 -17.23
N THR A 503 16.46 21.05 -17.38
CA THR A 503 15.19 21.24 -16.71
C THR A 503 14.98 20.16 -15.64
N VAL A 504 14.28 20.53 -14.57
CA VAL A 504 13.83 19.63 -13.49
C VAL A 504 12.37 19.87 -13.21
N ARG A 505 11.65 18.80 -12.87
CA ARG A 505 10.25 18.87 -12.53
C ARG A 505 10.03 18.76 -11.02
N ASN A 506 9.25 19.67 -10.48
CA ASN A 506 8.86 19.70 -9.06
C ASN A 506 7.35 19.60 -8.95
N PRO A 507 6.78 18.89 -7.95
CA PRO A 507 5.35 18.95 -7.67
C PRO A 507 4.92 20.39 -7.35
N TYR A 508 3.64 20.71 -7.63
CA TYR A 508 3.05 21.97 -7.23
C TYR A 508 2.90 22.09 -5.71
N GLY A 509 2.36 21.06 -5.05
CA GLY A 509 2.07 21.09 -3.62
C GLY A 509 0.81 20.30 -3.26
N VAL A 510 -0.22 21.01 -2.81
CA VAL A 510 -1.54 20.44 -2.51
C VAL A 510 -2.47 20.70 -3.69
N THR A 511 -3.05 19.64 -4.26
CA THR A 511 -3.88 19.72 -5.47
C THR A 511 -5.34 19.34 -5.18
N LEU A 512 -6.27 19.99 -5.86
CA LEU A 512 -7.68 19.61 -5.86
C LEU A 512 -8.02 18.90 -7.17
N ILE A 513 -8.66 17.73 -7.05
CA ILE A 513 -9.14 16.93 -8.19
C ILE A 513 -10.66 16.81 -8.06
N MET A 514 -11.39 17.43 -8.97
CA MET A 514 -12.86 17.36 -9.04
C MET A 514 -13.27 16.57 -10.28
N SER A 515 -13.99 15.48 -10.08
CA SER A 515 -14.28 14.52 -11.14
C SER A 515 -15.78 14.34 -11.40
N PRO A 516 -16.19 13.96 -12.63
CA PRO A 516 -17.57 13.80 -13.05
C PRO A 516 -18.11 12.41 -12.71
N TRP A 517 -19.35 12.17 -13.07
CA TRP A 517 -20.10 10.95 -12.79
C TRP A 517 -20.15 9.93 -13.95
N ASN A 518 -19.78 10.32 -15.18
CA ASN A 518 -20.00 9.48 -16.36
C ASN A 518 -18.98 8.34 -16.53
N TYR A 519 -17.73 8.57 -16.20
CA TYR A 519 -16.67 7.58 -16.02
C TYR A 519 -16.01 7.84 -14.66
N PRO A 520 -16.77 7.61 -13.56
CA PRO A 520 -16.39 8.11 -12.25
C PRO A 520 -15.07 7.54 -11.76
N PHE A 521 -14.77 6.27 -12.04
CA PHE A 521 -13.54 5.64 -11.60
C PHE A 521 -12.34 6.12 -12.41
N LEU A 522 -12.40 6.05 -13.75
CA LEU A 522 -11.29 6.45 -14.62
C LEU A 522 -10.94 7.93 -14.48
N LEU A 523 -11.95 8.81 -14.54
CA LEU A 523 -11.76 10.25 -14.55
C LEU A 523 -11.40 10.82 -13.16
N THR A 524 -11.51 10.01 -12.11
CA THR A 524 -10.96 10.31 -10.79
C THR A 524 -9.55 9.76 -10.64
N MET A 525 -9.35 8.46 -10.90
CA MET A 525 -8.08 7.79 -10.66
C MET A 525 -6.97 8.25 -11.61
N GLY A 526 -7.28 8.59 -12.87
CA GLY A 526 -6.29 9.11 -13.83
C GLY A 526 -5.54 10.34 -13.31
N PRO A 527 -6.22 11.43 -12.93
CA PRO A 527 -5.60 12.59 -12.30
C PRO A 527 -4.89 12.28 -10.98
N VAL A 528 -5.46 11.41 -10.11
CA VAL A 528 -4.81 10.99 -8.86
C VAL A 528 -3.47 10.30 -9.13
N ILE A 529 -3.42 9.42 -10.12
CA ILE A 529 -2.17 8.76 -10.55
C ILE A 529 -1.12 9.79 -10.96
N GLY A 530 -1.52 10.80 -11.75
CA GLY A 530 -0.65 11.90 -12.17
C GLY A 530 -0.14 12.72 -11.00
N ALA A 531 -1.02 13.13 -10.09
CA ALA A 531 -0.69 13.93 -8.91
C ALA A 531 0.28 13.21 -7.96
N VAL A 532 0.00 11.94 -7.64
CA VAL A 532 0.86 11.09 -6.79
C VAL A 532 2.21 10.83 -7.45
N ALA A 533 2.23 10.54 -8.75
CA ALA A 533 3.47 10.34 -9.51
C ALA A 533 4.35 11.60 -9.52
N ALA A 534 3.76 12.77 -9.67
CA ALA A 534 4.47 14.04 -9.59
C ALA A 534 4.95 14.38 -8.17
N GLY A 535 4.34 13.77 -7.13
CA GLY A 535 4.72 13.92 -5.73
C GLY A 535 3.91 14.95 -4.97
N ASN A 536 2.69 15.26 -5.43
CA ASN A 536 1.75 16.13 -4.73
C ASN A 536 0.99 15.39 -3.63
N CYS A 537 0.43 16.17 -2.71
CA CYS A 537 -0.74 15.77 -1.95
C CYS A 537 -2.00 16.15 -2.73
N CYS A 538 -3.10 15.42 -2.56
CA CYS A 538 -4.32 15.76 -3.27
C CYS A 538 -5.60 15.52 -2.44
N VAL A 539 -6.52 16.47 -2.57
CA VAL A 539 -7.92 16.33 -2.16
C VAL A 539 -8.73 15.92 -3.38
N VAL A 540 -9.44 14.82 -3.28
CA VAL A 540 -10.26 14.25 -4.34
C VAL A 540 -11.73 14.48 -4.03
N LYS A 541 -12.43 15.13 -4.93
CA LYS A 541 -13.87 15.42 -4.83
C LYS A 541 -14.61 14.70 -5.95
N PRO A 542 -15.01 13.43 -5.75
CA PRO A 542 -15.82 12.71 -6.73
C PRO A 542 -17.23 13.25 -6.82
N SER A 543 -17.96 12.89 -7.85
CA SER A 543 -19.32 13.35 -8.07
C SER A 543 -20.31 12.75 -7.08
N ALA A 544 -21.24 13.55 -6.59
CA ALA A 544 -22.36 13.08 -5.79
C ALA A 544 -23.40 12.27 -6.59
N TYR A 545 -23.35 12.32 -7.93
CA TYR A 545 -24.29 11.56 -8.78
C TYR A 545 -23.87 10.10 -8.98
N SER A 546 -22.66 9.71 -8.59
CA SER A 546 -22.18 8.32 -8.61
C SER A 546 -21.75 7.88 -7.20
N PRO A 547 -22.70 7.74 -6.23
CA PRO A 547 -22.37 7.56 -4.82
C PRO A 547 -21.70 6.22 -4.51
N ALA A 548 -22.10 5.12 -5.16
CA ALA A 548 -21.49 3.81 -4.93
C ALA A 548 -20.03 3.79 -5.39
N THR A 549 -19.76 4.33 -6.59
CA THR A 549 -18.39 4.44 -7.10
C THR A 549 -17.55 5.40 -6.27
N SER A 550 -18.13 6.49 -5.76
CA SER A 550 -17.43 7.43 -4.87
C SER A 550 -17.03 6.77 -3.55
N ALA A 551 -17.90 5.94 -2.98
CA ALA A 551 -17.65 5.21 -1.74
C ALA A 551 -16.49 4.20 -1.91
N ILE A 552 -16.53 3.35 -2.96
CA ILE A 552 -15.45 2.39 -3.20
C ILE A 552 -14.10 3.08 -3.51
N MET A 553 -14.11 4.22 -4.22
CA MET A 553 -12.90 5.01 -4.44
C MET A 553 -12.33 5.60 -3.14
N ARG A 554 -13.19 6.09 -2.24
CA ARG A 554 -12.76 6.56 -0.91
C ARG A 554 -12.09 5.43 -0.14
N GLU A 555 -12.67 4.24 -0.11
CA GLU A 555 -12.10 3.08 0.57
C GLU A 555 -10.73 2.71 -0.02
N ILE A 556 -10.63 2.53 -1.35
CA ILE A 556 -9.38 2.21 -2.03
C ILE A 556 -8.28 3.25 -1.74
N LEU A 557 -8.63 4.54 -1.84
CA LEU A 557 -7.65 5.60 -1.61
C LEU A 557 -7.25 5.72 -0.14
N SER A 558 -8.18 5.50 0.80
CA SER A 558 -7.89 5.50 2.23
C SER A 558 -7.05 4.29 2.66
N GLU A 559 -7.21 3.15 2.00
CA GLU A 559 -6.36 1.97 2.18
C GLU A 559 -4.93 2.21 1.66
N CYS A 560 -4.81 2.90 0.53
CA CYS A 560 -3.52 3.13 -0.14
C CYS A 560 -2.73 4.30 0.44
N PHE A 561 -3.38 5.33 0.99
CA PHE A 561 -2.74 6.60 1.35
C PHE A 561 -3.21 7.13 2.70
N PRO A 562 -2.34 7.77 3.47
CA PRO A 562 -2.77 8.58 4.60
C PRO A 562 -3.55 9.82 4.11
N PRO A 563 -4.55 10.31 4.86
CA PRO A 563 -5.37 11.46 4.44
C PRO A 563 -4.55 12.75 4.26
N GLU A 564 -3.38 12.85 4.87
CA GLU A 564 -2.42 13.94 4.67
C GLU A 564 -1.79 13.91 3.27
N GLN A 565 -1.82 12.77 2.58
CA GLN A 565 -1.32 12.64 1.20
C GLN A 565 -2.44 12.62 0.19
N VAL A 566 -3.45 11.77 0.38
CA VAL A 566 -4.64 11.69 -0.49
C VAL A 566 -5.87 11.55 0.38
N ALA A 567 -6.80 12.50 0.25
CA ALA A 567 -8.07 12.47 0.95
C ALA A 567 -9.24 12.58 -0.01
N VAL A 568 -10.32 11.84 0.26
CA VAL A 568 -11.57 11.91 -0.52
C VAL A 568 -12.62 12.65 0.29
N VAL A 569 -13.19 13.69 -0.31
CA VAL A 569 -14.30 14.47 0.25
C VAL A 569 -15.55 14.17 -0.58
N GLU A 570 -16.42 13.32 -0.04
CA GLU A 570 -17.72 13.05 -0.64
C GLU A 570 -18.70 14.19 -0.33
N GLY A 571 -19.74 14.33 -1.12
CA GLY A 571 -20.78 15.33 -0.93
C GLY A 571 -21.16 16.08 -2.20
N GLY A 572 -21.97 17.11 -2.06
CA GLY A 572 -22.56 17.82 -3.17
C GLY A 572 -22.02 19.23 -3.40
N ARG A 573 -22.95 20.18 -3.55
CA ARG A 573 -22.62 21.57 -3.90
C ARG A 573 -21.96 22.32 -2.73
N ALA A 574 -22.33 22.03 -1.49
CA ALA A 574 -21.77 22.67 -0.32
C ALA A 574 -20.28 22.33 -0.16
N GLU A 575 -19.92 21.05 -0.28
CA GLU A 575 -18.54 20.57 -0.20
C GLU A 575 -17.70 21.08 -1.38
N ASN A 576 -18.28 21.16 -2.60
CA ASN A 576 -17.62 21.78 -3.74
C ASN A 576 -17.22 23.22 -3.43
N GLN A 577 -18.15 24.00 -2.89
CA GLN A 577 -17.92 25.41 -2.55
C GLN A 577 -16.87 25.54 -1.43
N ALA A 578 -17.01 24.74 -0.36
CA ALA A 578 -16.07 24.76 0.76
C ALA A 578 -14.63 24.44 0.31
N LEU A 579 -14.45 23.50 -0.65
CA LEU A 579 -13.14 23.19 -1.22
C LEU A 579 -12.64 24.32 -2.15
N LEU A 580 -13.49 24.87 -3.00
CA LEU A 580 -13.11 25.94 -3.93
C LEU A 580 -12.77 27.27 -3.21
N ASP A 581 -13.23 27.45 -1.98
CA ASP A 581 -12.86 28.59 -1.13
C ASP A 581 -11.49 28.38 -0.45
N GLN A 582 -10.85 27.20 -0.58
CA GLN A 582 -9.51 26.96 -0.07
C GLN A 582 -8.43 27.26 -1.11
N THR A 583 -7.22 27.57 -0.63
CA THR A 583 -6.05 27.79 -1.51
C THR A 583 -5.38 26.48 -1.87
N PHE A 584 -5.45 26.10 -3.13
CA PHE A 584 -4.71 24.97 -3.71
C PHE A 584 -3.57 25.46 -4.62
N ASP A 585 -2.55 24.61 -4.79
CA ASP A 585 -1.41 24.90 -5.67
C ASP A 585 -1.67 24.45 -7.12
N LYS A 586 -2.71 23.63 -7.34
CA LYS A 586 -3.20 23.20 -8.66
C LYS A 586 -4.64 22.68 -8.52
N ILE A 587 -5.50 23.00 -9.49
CA ILE A 587 -6.84 22.41 -9.60
C ILE A 587 -6.94 21.64 -10.92
N PHE A 588 -7.45 20.40 -10.86
CA PHE A 588 -7.86 19.61 -12.01
C PHE A 588 -9.36 19.38 -11.94
N PHE A 589 -10.06 19.77 -12.96
CA PHE A 589 -11.52 19.66 -13.03
C PHE A 589 -11.95 19.01 -14.33
N THR A 590 -12.85 18.02 -14.23
CA THR A 590 -13.56 17.46 -15.37
C THR A 590 -15.07 17.60 -15.16
N GLY A 591 -15.78 18.16 -16.10
CA GLY A 591 -17.23 18.37 -16.00
C GLY A 591 -17.79 19.38 -16.99
N GLY A 592 -19.00 19.90 -16.72
CA GLY A 592 -19.67 20.83 -17.60
C GLY A 592 -19.05 22.24 -17.62
N VAL A 593 -19.16 22.94 -18.75
CA VAL A 593 -18.57 24.27 -19.01
C VAL A 593 -18.92 25.30 -17.94
N LYS A 594 -20.17 25.37 -17.49
CA LYS A 594 -20.59 26.36 -16.47
C LYS A 594 -19.86 26.18 -15.13
N VAL A 595 -19.70 24.93 -14.70
CA VAL A 595 -18.95 24.63 -13.46
C VAL A 595 -17.46 24.88 -13.67
N GLY A 596 -16.91 24.51 -14.83
CA GLY A 596 -15.51 24.82 -15.18
C GLY A 596 -15.19 26.31 -15.14
N GLN A 597 -16.11 27.15 -15.60
CA GLN A 597 -15.98 28.63 -15.48
C GLN A 597 -15.97 29.11 -14.03
N GLU A 598 -16.78 28.48 -13.15
CA GLU A 598 -16.77 28.78 -11.72
C GLU A 598 -15.46 28.37 -11.06
N VAL A 599 -14.99 27.18 -11.35
CA VAL A 599 -13.66 26.68 -10.89
C VAL A 599 -12.56 27.64 -11.31
N LEU A 600 -12.58 28.09 -12.56
CA LEU A 600 -11.56 29.04 -13.07
C LEU A 600 -11.66 30.40 -12.36
N ARG A 601 -12.87 30.89 -12.10
CA ARG A 601 -13.10 32.15 -11.38
C ARG A 601 -12.54 32.08 -9.96
N LYS A 602 -12.82 30.98 -9.24
CA LYS A 602 -12.29 30.76 -7.90
C LYS A 602 -10.77 30.58 -7.87
N ALA A 603 -10.22 29.84 -8.83
CA ALA A 603 -8.79 29.67 -8.96
C ALA A 603 -8.03 31.00 -9.20
N ALA A 604 -8.68 31.95 -9.92
CA ALA A 604 -8.09 33.25 -10.20
C ALA A 604 -7.88 34.10 -8.94
N GLU A 605 -8.69 33.90 -7.87
CA GLU A 605 -8.55 34.62 -6.61
C GLU A 605 -7.17 34.35 -5.95
N HIS A 606 -6.56 33.16 -6.23
CA HIS A 606 -5.29 32.72 -5.66
C HIS A 606 -4.18 32.51 -6.72
N LEU A 607 -4.43 32.87 -7.98
CA LEU A 607 -3.54 32.59 -9.12
C LEU A 607 -3.23 31.09 -9.26
N THR A 608 -4.15 30.22 -8.85
CA THR A 608 -3.99 28.77 -8.91
C THR A 608 -4.06 28.30 -10.36
N PRO A 609 -3.05 27.61 -10.90
CA PRO A 609 -3.11 27.03 -12.24
C PRO A 609 -4.18 25.93 -12.30
N VAL A 610 -5.00 25.96 -13.37
CA VAL A 610 -6.07 24.97 -13.58
C VAL A 610 -5.79 24.09 -14.80
N THR A 611 -6.38 22.90 -14.79
CA THR A 611 -6.62 22.08 -15.96
C THR A 611 -8.10 21.77 -16.02
N LEU A 612 -8.73 22.10 -17.12
CA LEU A 612 -10.18 21.95 -17.35
C LEU A 612 -10.40 20.98 -18.49
N GLU A 613 -11.08 19.88 -18.22
CA GLU A 613 -11.57 18.93 -19.19
C GLU A 613 -13.09 19.09 -19.28
N LEU A 614 -13.53 19.72 -20.34
CA LEU A 614 -14.92 20.12 -20.53
C LEU A 614 -15.54 19.31 -21.66
N GLY A 615 -16.81 19.49 -21.92
CA GLY A 615 -17.52 18.84 -23.02
C GLY A 615 -17.51 19.66 -24.31
N GLY A 616 -18.39 19.30 -25.18
CA GLY A 616 -18.65 19.99 -26.45
C GLY A 616 -19.40 19.11 -27.43
N LYS A 617 -19.89 19.71 -28.49
CA LYS A 617 -20.56 18.99 -29.59
C LYS A 617 -19.53 18.38 -30.54
N SER A 618 -19.18 17.13 -30.33
CA SER A 618 -18.16 16.41 -31.12
C SER A 618 -18.70 15.94 -32.47
N PRO A 619 -18.31 16.57 -33.61
CA PRO A 619 -18.81 16.23 -34.93
C PRO A 619 -18.22 14.92 -35.44
N VAL A 620 -19.02 14.19 -36.21
CA VAL A 620 -18.58 13.12 -37.09
C VAL A 620 -18.80 13.55 -38.53
N VAL A 621 -17.73 13.68 -39.28
CA VAL A 621 -17.81 14.04 -40.70
C VAL A 621 -17.62 12.79 -41.55
N VAL A 622 -18.57 12.52 -42.47
CA VAL A 622 -18.54 11.39 -43.40
C VAL A 622 -18.58 11.91 -44.82
N ASP A 623 -17.43 11.85 -45.52
CA ASP A 623 -17.36 12.28 -46.90
C ASP A 623 -17.75 11.13 -47.88
N ALA A 624 -18.00 11.49 -49.12
CA ALA A 624 -18.42 10.56 -50.17
C ALA A 624 -17.43 9.40 -50.43
N THR A 625 -16.18 9.50 -49.97
CA THR A 625 -15.13 8.46 -50.17
C THR A 625 -15.06 7.47 -49.02
N ALA A 626 -15.81 7.69 -47.95
CA ALA A 626 -15.81 6.86 -46.76
C ALA A 626 -16.22 5.41 -47.04
N ASN A 627 -15.72 4.49 -46.20
CA ASN A 627 -16.28 3.15 -46.13
C ASN A 627 -17.48 3.19 -45.17
N LEU A 628 -18.67 3.18 -45.68
CA LEU A 628 -19.90 3.44 -44.93
C LEU A 628 -20.22 2.36 -43.90
N ASP A 629 -19.96 1.07 -44.18
CA ASP A 629 -20.16 -0.03 -43.23
C ASP A 629 -19.23 0.10 -42.02
N VAL A 630 -17.96 0.42 -42.30
CA VAL A 630 -16.97 0.65 -41.23
C VAL A 630 -17.29 1.93 -40.43
N ALA A 631 -17.72 2.99 -41.15
CA ALA A 631 -18.11 4.25 -40.52
C ALA A 631 -19.31 4.04 -39.58
N ALA A 632 -20.39 3.42 -40.10
CA ALA A 632 -21.57 3.15 -39.29
C ALA A 632 -21.24 2.32 -38.01
N LYS A 633 -20.50 1.23 -38.20
CA LYS A 633 -20.11 0.37 -37.07
C LYS A 633 -19.34 1.12 -35.99
N ARG A 634 -18.37 1.98 -36.34
CA ARG A 634 -17.54 2.75 -35.41
C ARG A 634 -18.28 3.93 -34.80
N ILE A 635 -19.16 4.56 -35.55
CA ILE A 635 -20.03 5.64 -35.07
C ILE A 635 -21.01 5.10 -34.02
N VAL A 636 -21.71 4.00 -34.34
CA VAL A 636 -22.66 3.36 -33.40
C VAL A 636 -21.96 2.89 -32.17
N PHE A 637 -20.80 2.19 -32.29
CA PHE A 637 -20.01 1.80 -31.13
C PHE A 637 -19.65 3.00 -30.21
N GLY A 638 -19.12 4.07 -30.81
CA GLY A 638 -18.78 5.28 -30.08
C GLY A 638 -19.95 5.99 -29.40
N LYS A 639 -21.15 5.89 -30.01
CA LYS A 639 -22.38 6.48 -29.46
C LYS A 639 -23.01 5.64 -28.36
N LEU A 640 -22.96 4.31 -28.47
CA LEU A 640 -23.57 3.42 -27.48
C LEU A 640 -22.78 3.30 -26.18
N LEU A 641 -21.46 3.49 -26.22
CA LEU A 641 -20.66 3.49 -25.01
C LEU A 641 -21.23 4.46 -23.99
N ASN A 642 -21.47 3.96 -22.77
CA ASN A 642 -22.05 4.70 -21.66
C ASN A 642 -23.38 5.43 -22.04
N CYS A 643 -24.16 4.84 -22.91
CA CYS A 643 -25.41 5.46 -23.44
C CYS A 643 -25.18 6.87 -24.04
N GLY A 644 -24.02 7.12 -24.64
CA GLY A 644 -23.63 8.43 -25.16
C GLY A 644 -23.30 9.48 -24.11
N GLN A 645 -23.27 9.14 -22.84
CA GLN A 645 -22.90 10.02 -21.75
C GLN A 645 -21.36 10.17 -21.67
N THR A 646 -20.75 10.59 -22.76
CA THR A 646 -19.31 10.64 -22.97
C THR A 646 -18.93 11.97 -23.62
N CYS A 647 -17.99 12.69 -23.06
CA CYS A 647 -17.55 14.01 -23.53
C CYS A 647 -16.98 14.00 -24.97
N VAL A 648 -16.57 12.81 -25.44
CA VAL A 648 -16.07 12.57 -26.80
C VAL A 648 -17.02 11.70 -27.63
N ALA A 649 -18.24 11.43 -27.18
CA ALA A 649 -19.20 10.68 -27.97
C ALA A 649 -19.48 11.39 -29.30
N PRO A 650 -19.69 10.66 -30.40
CA PRO A 650 -20.33 11.22 -31.61
C PRO A 650 -21.59 12.01 -31.23
N ASP A 651 -21.54 13.34 -31.32
CA ASP A 651 -22.69 14.17 -30.91
C ASP A 651 -23.65 14.40 -32.04
N TYR A 652 -23.12 14.68 -33.25
CA TYR A 652 -23.90 14.80 -34.49
C TYR A 652 -23.10 14.34 -35.70
N ILE A 653 -23.78 13.96 -36.76
CA ILE A 653 -23.19 13.55 -38.03
C ILE A 653 -23.36 14.66 -39.08
N LEU A 654 -22.25 15.04 -39.72
CA LEU A 654 -22.23 15.78 -40.98
C LEU A 654 -21.88 14.81 -42.09
N VAL A 655 -22.79 14.52 -42.99
CA VAL A 655 -22.60 13.54 -44.09
C VAL A 655 -22.71 14.21 -45.45
N ASP A 656 -21.81 13.82 -46.38
CA ASP A 656 -21.95 14.21 -47.78
C ASP A 656 -23.31 13.74 -48.30
N ARG A 657 -24.08 14.66 -48.90
CA ARG A 657 -25.44 14.40 -49.38
C ARG A 657 -25.55 13.17 -50.31
N LYS A 658 -24.48 12.89 -51.06
CA LYS A 658 -24.44 11.77 -52.02
C LYS A 658 -24.48 10.39 -51.35
N VAL A 659 -24.07 10.29 -50.08
CA VAL A 659 -23.96 8.99 -49.39
C VAL A 659 -24.82 8.94 -48.14
N LYS A 660 -25.66 9.94 -47.89
CA LYS A 660 -26.52 10.05 -46.70
C LYS A 660 -27.39 8.82 -46.50
N ASP A 661 -28.20 8.46 -47.53
CA ASP A 661 -29.19 7.38 -47.39
C ASP A 661 -28.55 6.01 -47.21
N ASP A 662 -27.38 5.79 -47.85
CA ASP A 662 -26.57 4.57 -47.64
C ASP A 662 -26.00 4.50 -46.22
N LEU A 663 -25.52 5.63 -45.68
CA LEU A 663 -25.04 5.72 -44.32
C LEU A 663 -26.15 5.45 -43.31
N ILE A 664 -27.35 6.04 -43.51
CA ILE A 664 -28.51 5.83 -42.64
C ILE A 664 -28.88 4.33 -42.58
N ARG A 665 -28.96 3.65 -43.73
CA ARG A 665 -29.22 2.20 -43.76
C ARG A 665 -28.17 1.41 -43.01
N ALA A 666 -26.88 1.73 -43.15
CA ALA A 666 -25.79 1.07 -42.47
C ALA A 666 -25.84 1.35 -40.93
N LEU A 667 -26.18 2.57 -40.49
CA LEU A 667 -26.35 2.93 -39.09
C LEU A 667 -27.49 2.14 -38.43
N ILE A 668 -28.66 2.07 -39.07
CA ILE A 668 -29.83 1.30 -38.57
C ILE A 668 -29.45 -0.17 -38.41
N HIS A 669 -28.83 -0.76 -39.44
CA HIS A 669 -28.37 -2.15 -39.38
C HIS A 669 -27.41 -2.40 -38.24
N CYS A 670 -26.45 -1.51 -37.96
CA CYS A 670 -25.52 -1.63 -36.87
C CYS A 670 -26.20 -1.46 -35.49
N LEU A 671 -27.18 -0.56 -35.38
CA LEU A 671 -27.96 -0.37 -34.13
C LEU A 671 -28.75 -1.64 -33.80
N ASP A 672 -29.43 -2.25 -34.79
CA ASP A 672 -30.17 -3.51 -34.61
C ASP A 672 -29.23 -4.64 -34.12
N GLN A 673 -28.04 -4.72 -34.70
CA GLN A 673 -27.06 -5.75 -34.29
C GLN A 673 -26.43 -5.54 -32.90
N MET A 674 -26.13 -4.30 -32.51
CA MET A 674 -25.36 -4.01 -31.32
C MET A 674 -26.24 -3.80 -30.07
N ASN A 675 -27.47 -3.32 -30.24
CA ASN A 675 -28.30 -2.94 -29.10
C ASN A 675 -29.68 -3.62 -29.05
N GLY A 676 -30.15 -4.23 -30.16
CA GLY A 676 -31.47 -4.84 -30.22
C GLY A 676 -32.58 -3.89 -29.74
N ASP A 677 -33.43 -4.35 -28.85
CA ASP A 677 -34.54 -3.57 -28.28
C ASP A 677 -34.12 -2.53 -27.23
N GLY A 678 -32.87 -2.23 -27.07
CA GLY A 678 -32.26 -1.18 -26.26
C GLY A 678 -32.81 -1.04 -24.83
N LEU A 679 -34.09 -0.97 -24.65
CA LEU A 679 -34.75 -0.79 -23.35
C LEU A 679 -34.74 -2.07 -22.49
N ASP A 680 -34.81 -3.25 -23.14
CA ASP A 680 -34.83 -4.58 -22.48
C ASP A 680 -33.44 -5.23 -22.40
N ASN A 681 -32.41 -4.54 -22.85
CA ASN A 681 -31.02 -5.04 -22.81
C ASN A 681 -30.36 -4.72 -21.48
N ASP A 682 -30.11 -5.75 -20.64
CA ASP A 682 -29.47 -5.62 -19.33
C ASP A 682 -28.03 -5.07 -19.38
N SER A 683 -27.36 -5.16 -20.51
CA SER A 683 -26.03 -4.58 -20.75
C SER A 683 -26.07 -3.12 -21.20
N TYR A 684 -27.25 -2.56 -21.46
CA TYR A 684 -27.41 -1.18 -21.93
C TYR A 684 -27.49 -0.23 -20.74
N VAL A 685 -26.56 0.70 -20.69
CA VAL A 685 -26.38 1.70 -19.62
C VAL A 685 -27.60 2.63 -19.56
N HIS A 686 -28.03 3.02 -18.37
CA HIS A 686 -29.11 4.00 -18.17
C HIS A 686 -28.59 5.43 -17.99
N MET A 687 -29.49 6.42 -18.10
CA MET A 687 -29.15 7.79 -17.75
C MET A 687 -28.91 7.94 -16.25
N ILE A 688 -27.90 8.66 -15.86
CA ILE A 688 -27.44 8.74 -14.45
C ILE A 688 -28.51 9.26 -13.48
N THR A 689 -29.39 10.15 -13.91
CA THR A 689 -30.45 10.69 -13.06
C THR A 689 -31.71 11.02 -13.89
N ARG A 690 -32.86 11.10 -13.23
CA ARG A 690 -34.14 11.54 -13.83
C ARG A 690 -33.98 12.89 -14.51
N LYS A 691 -33.28 13.84 -13.94
CA LYS A 691 -33.07 15.17 -14.53
C LYS A 691 -32.36 15.10 -15.89
N HIS A 692 -31.31 14.28 -15.99
CA HIS A 692 -30.59 14.10 -17.27
C HIS A 692 -31.42 13.33 -18.29
N PHE A 693 -32.19 12.33 -17.85
CA PHE A 693 -33.13 11.61 -18.67
C PHE A 693 -34.16 12.55 -19.27
N ASP A 694 -34.88 13.34 -18.47
CA ASP A 694 -35.92 14.29 -18.93
C ASP A 694 -35.36 15.32 -19.90
N ARG A 695 -34.13 15.83 -19.63
CA ARG A 695 -33.43 16.76 -20.53
C ARG A 695 -33.20 16.13 -21.92
N VAL A 696 -32.69 14.91 -21.99
CA VAL A 696 -32.36 14.26 -23.26
C VAL A 696 -33.65 13.89 -24.00
N CYS A 697 -34.69 13.39 -23.32
CA CYS A 697 -35.99 13.15 -23.90
C CYS A 697 -36.61 14.44 -24.51
N GLY A 698 -36.41 15.59 -23.88
CA GLY A 698 -36.87 16.90 -24.38
C GLY A 698 -36.15 17.39 -25.62
N LEU A 699 -35.02 16.75 -26.02
CA LEU A 699 -34.34 17.05 -27.30
C LEU A 699 -34.85 16.23 -28.48
N ILE A 700 -35.73 15.24 -28.23
CA ILE A 700 -36.25 14.36 -29.28
C ILE A 700 -37.40 15.09 -30.02
N ASP A 701 -37.19 15.40 -31.28
CA ASP A 701 -38.24 15.86 -32.19
C ASP A 701 -38.78 14.64 -32.97
N MET A 702 -39.99 14.18 -32.59
CA MET A 702 -40.56 12.95 -33.14
C MET A 702 -40.83 13.03 -34.65
N ASP A 703 -41.01 14.24 -35.20
CA ASP A 703 -41.21 14.41 -36.63
C ASP A 703 -39.91 14.18 -37.44
N LYS A 704 -38.75 14.20 -36.76
CA LYS A 704 -37.43 13.98 -37.33
C LYS A 704 -36.84 12.59 -37.01
N VAL A 705 -37.49 11.83 -36.13
CA VAL A 705 -37.01 10.50 -35.77
C VAL A 705 -37.23 9.52 -36.92
N ILE A 706 -36.12 8.88 -37.31
CA ILE A 706 -36.13 7.83 -38.35
C ILE A 706 -35.84 6.45 -37.82
N TYR A 707 -35.32 6.37 -36.53
CA TYR A 707 -35.09 5.13 -35.81
C TYR A 707 -35.12 5.42 -34.31
N GLY A 708 -35.67 4.52 -33.50
CA GLY A 708 -35.71 4.64 -32.05
C GLY A 708 -36.84 5.56 -31.53
N GLY A 709 -36.50 6.50 -30.69
CA GLY A 709 -37.44 7.50 -30.12
C GLY A 709 -38.19 7.06 -28.87
N LYS A 710 -38.08 5.80 -28.43
CA LYS A 710 -38.74 5.31 -27.21
C LYS A 710 -37.86 5.55 -25.97
N SER A 711 -38.51 5.72 -24.84
CA SER A 711 -37.83 5.87 -23.55
C SER A 711 -38.64 5.25 -22.41
N ASP A 712 -37.97 4.80 -21.37
CA ASP A 712 -38.59 4.26 -20.17
C ASP A 712 -38.15 5.06 -18.94
N PRO A 713 -39.07 5.82 -18.32
CA PRO A 713 -38.77 6.65 -17.18
C PRO A 713 -38.56 5.89 -15.85
N GLU A 714 -38.94 4.61 -15.78
CA GLU A 714 -38.73 3.76 -14.59
C GLU A 714 -37.28 3.27 -14.54
N THR A 715 -36.78 2.82 -15.70
CA THR A 715 -35.39 2.34 -15.83
C THR A 715 -34.40 3.44 -16.22
N LEU A 716 -34.86 4.64 -16.50
CA LEU A 716 -34.08 5.79 -17.04
C LEU A 716 -33.38 5.45 -18.36
N ARG A 717 -33.90 4.53 -19.15
CA ARG A 717 -33.33 4.14 -20.44
C ARG A 717 -33.96 4.88 -21.57
N ILE A 718 -33.14 5.32 -22.54
CA ILE A 718 -33.56 5.97 -23.78
C ILE A 718 -33.04 5.14 -24.93
N GLN A 719 -33.91 4.72 -25.82
CA GLN A 719 -33.52 3.95 -27.02
C GLN A 719 -32.56 4.79 -27.88
N PRO A 720 -31.50 4.19 -28.45
CA PRO A 720 -30.66 4.86 -29.43
C PRO A 720 -31.52 5.42 -30.55
N THR A 721 -31.41 6.73 -30.82
CA THR A 721 -32.34 7.47 -31.68
C THR A 721 -31.58 8.19 -32.76
N LEU A 722 -31.92 7.90 -34.01
CA LEU A 722 -31.44 8.65 -35.17
C LEU A 722 -32.49 9.69 -35.58
N MET A 723 -32.05 10.93 -35.82
CA MET A 723 -32.88 12.02 -36.26
C MET A 723 -32.35 12.55 -37.61
N ASP A 724 -33.20 12.63 -38.60
CA ASP A 724 -32.84 13.13 -39.93
C ASP A 724 -33.46 14.52 -40.19
N ASN A 725 -32.99 15.18 -41.26
CA ASN A 725 -33.40 16.53 -41.60
C ASN A 725 -33.24 17.56 -40.47
N VAL A 726 -32.21 17.36 -39.67
CA VAL A 726 -31.83 18.27 -38.57
C VAL A 726 -31.09 19.47 -39.16
N THR A 727 -31.37 20.64 -38.60
CA THR A 727 -30.70 21.90 -38.98
C THR A 727 -29.82 22.39 -37.79
N GLY A 728 -28.94 23.35 -38.07
CA GLY A 728 -28.11 23.95 -37.07
C GLY A 728 -28.88 24.69 -35.95
N ASP A 729 -30.16 25.05 -36.18
CA ASP A 729 -31.00 25.83 -35.27
C ASP A 729 -31.88 24.94 -34.37
N ASP A 730 -31.96 23.66 -34.63
CA ASP A 730 -32.75 22.71 -33.84
C ASP A 730 -32.26 22.61 -32.36
N PRO A 731 -33.14 22.39 -31.38
CA PRO A 731 -32.77 22.28 -29.96
C PRO A 731 -31.66 21.27 -29.70
N VAL A 732 -31.67 20.12 -30.39
CA VAL A 732 -30.66 19.05 -30.29
C VAL A 732 -29.27 19.53 -30.72
N MET A 733 -29.17 20.62 -31.49
CA MET A 733 -27.92 21.20 -31.96
C MET A 733 -27.41 22.37 -31.09
N GLN A 734 -28.19 22.87 -30.12
CA GLN A 734 -27.83 24.05 -29.33
C GLN A 734 -26.95 23.71 -28.10
N GLU A 735 -27.01 22.49 -27.61
CA GLU A 735 -26.21 22.02 -26.48
C GLU A 735 -25.62 20.64 -26.74
N GLU A 736 -24.61 20.25 -25.93
CA GLU A 736 -24.07 18.88 -25.89
C GLU A 736 -25.18 17.89 -25.52
N ILE A 737 -25.43 16.86 -26.33
CA ILE A 737 -26.53 15.91 -26.11
C ILE A 737 -26.29 15.09 -24.84
N PHE A 738 -25.11 14.53 -24.69
CA PHE A 738 -24.73 13.69 -23.55
C PHE A 738 -25.74 12.56 -23.27
N GLY A 739 -26.13 11.88 -24.35
CA GLY A 739 -27.13 10.83 -24.37
C GLY A 739 -27.21 10.14 -25.76
N PRO A 740 -28.12 9.16 -25.95
CA PRO A 740 -28.09 8.25 -27.11
C PRO A 740 -28.77 8.81 -28.36
N LEU A 741 -28.84 10.13 -28.51
CA LEU A 741 -29.41 10.74 -29.75
C LEU A 741 -28.29 11.06 -30.72
N LEU A 742 -28.58 10.86 -32.03
CA LEU A 742 -27.64 11.08 -33.12
C LEU A 742 -28.32 11.81 -34.28
N PRO A 743 -28.31 13.15 -34.25
CA PRO A 743 -28.83 13.97 -35.36
C PRO A 743 -27.92 13.93 -36.56
N ILE A 744 -28.52 13.91 -37.76
CA ILE A 744 -27.85 13.80 -39.07
C ILE A 744 -28.12 15.07 -39.84
N LEU A 745 -27.04 15.76 -40.24
CA LEU A 745 -27.04 16.93 -41.10
C LEU A 745 -26.28 16.60 -42.38
N THR A 746 -26.59 17.29 -43.48
CA THR A 746 -25.89 17.10 -44.74
C THR A 746 -25.02 18.28 -45.10
N PHE A 747 -24.00 18.06 -45.90
CA PHE A 747 -23.23 19.09 -46.60
C PHE A 747 -23.02 18.72 -48.08
N ASP A 748 -22.81 19.72 -48.91
CA ASP A 748 -22.59 19.57 -50.36
C ASP A 748 -21.11 19.71 -50.74
N SER A 749 -20.34 20.34 -49.84
CA SER A 749 -18.89 20.49 -50.02
C SER A 749 -18.13 20.39 -48.68
N VAL A 750 -16.87 20.01 -48.73
CA VAL A 750 -15.99 19.99 -47.55
C VAL A 750 -15.82 21.37 -46.95
N ASP A 751 -15.88 22.44 -47.74
CA ASP A 751 -15.84 23.83 -47.30
C ASP A 751 -17.00 24.15 -46.37
N GLU A 752 -18.22 23.73 -46.73
CA GLU A 752 -19.42 23.89 -45.92
C GLU A 752 -19.29 23.16 -44.58
N ALA A 753 -18.79 21.93 -44.57
CA ALA A 753 -18.56 21.17 -43.32
C ALA A 753 -17.52 21.86 -42.39
N VAL A 754 -16.42 22.32 -42.97
CA VAL A 754 -15.38 23.05 -42.22
C VAL A 754 -15.93 24.36 -41.64
N GLN A 755 -16.67 25.14 -42.41
CA GLN A 755 -17.29 26.38 -42.00
C GLN A 755 -18.34 26.13 -40.89
N PHE A 756 -19.18 25.10 -41.06
CA PHE A 756 -20.20 24.74 -40.07
C PHE A 756 -19.59 24.40 -38.71
N ILE A 757 -18.51 23.66 -38.68
CA ILE A 757 -17.82 23.33 -37.43
C ILE A 757 -17.09 24.55 -36.87
N GLY A 758 -16.41 25.32 -37.72
CA GLY A 758 -15.63 26.49 -37.31
C GLY A 758 -16.50 27.64 -36.76
N ALA A 759 -17.80 27.72 -37.14
CA ALA A 759 -18.73 28.68 -36.58
C ALA A 759 -19.23 28.36 -35.15
N ARG A 760 -18.83 27.22 -34.60
CA ARG A 760 -19.26 26.72 -33.30
C ARG A 760 -18.12 26.71 -32.29
N PRO A 761 -18.41 26.61 -30.98
CA PRO A 761 -17.34 26.40 -29.97
C PRO A 761 -16.49 25.18 -30.33
N HIS A 762 -15.19 25.29 -30.17
CA HIS A 762 -14.24 24.23 -30.48
C HIS A 762 -14.57 22.93 -29.72
N PRO A 763 -14.83 21.81 -30.40
CA PRO A 763 -15.22 20.57 -29.79
C PRO A 763 -14.03 19.89 -29.10
N LEU A 764 -14.31 19.06 -28.07
CA LEU A 764 -13.30 18.24 -27.43
C LEU A 764 -12.76 17.16 -28.38
N ALA A 765 -13.66 16.55 -29.17
CA ALA A 765 -13.27 15.60 -30.19
C ALA A 765 -13.87 15.93 -31.56
N CYS A 766 -13.15 15.54 -32.64
CA CYS A 766 -13.63 15.62 -34.03
C CYS A 766 -13.25 14.33 -34.77
N TYR A 767 -14.20 13.77 -35.52
CA TYR A 767 -14.03 12.51 -36.24
C TYR A 767 -14.25 12.70 -37.73
N LEU A 768 -13.35 12.15 -38.54
CA LEU A 768 -13.46 12.20 -40.01
C LEU A 768 -13.38 10.80 -40.58
N PHE A 769 -14.42 10.43 -41.39
CA PHE A 769 -14.41 9.23 -42.22
C PHE A 769 -14.18 9.63 -43.65
N SER A 770 -13.02 9.36 -44.20
CA SER A 770 -12.61 9.70 -45.56
C SER A 770 -11.41 8.86 -45.99
N LYS A 771 -11.38 8.50 -47.30
CA LYS A 771 -10.19 7.93 -47.93
C LYS A 771 -9.34 9.00 -48.62
N ASP A 772 -9.89 10.20 -48.84
CA ASP A 772 -9.21 11.30 -49.52
C ASP A 772 -8.19 11.99 -48.58
N LYS A 773 -6.93 11.89 -48.98
CA LYS A 773 -5.81 12.51 -48.21
C LYS A 773 -5.84 14.04 -48.23
N ALA A 774 -6.44 14.66 -49.22
CA ALA A 774 -6.56 16.11 -49.28
C ALA A 774 -7.61 16.59 -48.28
N VAL A 775 -8.76 15.91 -48.18
CA VAL A 775 -9.80 16.14 -47.16
C VAL A 775 -9.24 15.93 -45.77
N GLN A 776 -8.52 14.81 -45.53
CA GLN A 776 -7.89 14.53 -44.23
C GLN A 776 -6.93 15.67 -43.80
N ARG A 777 -6.09 16.14 -44.73
CA ARG A 777 -5.13 17.24 -44.48
C ARG A 777 -5.83 18.57 -44.19
N ARG A 778 -6.88 18.88 -44.91
CA ARG A 778 -7.67 20.09 -44.67
C ARG A 778 -8.30 20.09 -43.28
N PHE A 779 -8.93 18.98 -42.91
CA PHE A 779 -9.51 18.82 -41.59
C PHE A 779 -8.48 19.03 -40.47
N LEU A 780 -7.32 18.40 -40.58
CA LEU A 780 -6.25 18.54 -39.57
C LEU A 780 -5.71 19.96 -39.44
N ASN A 781 -5.73 20.75 -40.52
CA ASN A 781 -5.16 22.08 -40.56
C ASN A 781 -6.18 23.22 -40.32
N GLU A 782 -7.42 23.02 -40.69
CA GLU A 782 -8.42 24.08 -40.77
C GLU A 782 -9.48 24.00 -39.66
N VAL A 783 -9.66 22.82 -39.03
CA VAL A 783 -10.65 22.63 -37.95
C VAL A 783 -9.95 22.58 -36.59
N PRO A 784 -10.20 23.53 -35.70
CA PRO A 784 -9.65 23.48 -34.33
C PRO A 784 -10.48 22.54 -33.44
N PHE A 785 -9.84 21.55 -32.82
CA PHE A 785 -10.43 20.61 -31.87
C PHE A 785 -9.37 20.08 -30.87
N GLY A 786 -9.80 19.50 -29.78
CA GLY A 786 -8.91 18.96 -28.77
C GLY A 786 -8.16 17.72 -29.22
N GLY A 787 -8.87 16.71 -29.71
CA GLY A 787 -8.32 15.45 -30.21
C GLY A 787 -9.30 14.77 -31.18
N GLY A 788 -8.91 13.66 -31.82
CA GLY A 788 -9.84 12.99 -32.74
C GLY A 788 -9.26 11.80 -33.44
N CYS A 789 -10.09 11.23 -34.35
CA CYS A 789 -9.72 10.07 -35.16
C CYS A 789 -10.01 10.31 -36.65
N ILE A 790 -9.16 9.75 -37.49
CA ILE A 790 -9.46 9.55 -38.92
C ILE A 790 -9.89 8.10 -39.09
N ASN A 791 -11.09 7.90 -39.67
CA ASN A 791 -11.72 6.61 -39.87
C ASN A 791 -12.01 5.80 -38.61
N ASP A 792 -12.15 6.46 -37.49
CA ASP A 792 -12.58 5.86 -36.20
C ASP A 792 -13.22 6.89 -35.29
N THR A 793 -13.71 6.45 -34.11
CA THR A 793 -14.22 7.31 -33.06
C THR A 793 -13.59 6.94 -31.73
N ILE A 794 -13.54 7.87 -30.78
CA ILE A 794 -13.17 7.69 -29.36
C ILE A 794 -11.74 7.18 -29.08
N ILE A 795 -11.20 6.22 -29.82
CA ILE A 795 -9.99 5.48 -29.50
C ILE A 795 -8.71 6.34 -29.31
N HIS A 796 -8.72 7.61 -29.71
CA HIS A 796 -7.59 8.52 -29.52
C HIS A 796 -7.25 8.73 -28.04
N LEU A 797 -8.21 8.53 -27.13
CA LEU A 797 -8.01 8.62 -25.68
C LEU A 797 -7.48 7.32 -25.04
N ALA A 798 -7.53 6.20 -25.75
CA ALA A 798 -7.19 4.88 -25.21
C ALA A 798 -5.67 4.60 -25.17
N THR A 799 -4.83 5.63 -25.26
CA THR A 799 -3.37 5.48 -25.23
C THR A 799 -2.71 6.46 -24.26
N SER A 800 -1.86 5.94 -23.36
CA SER A 800 -1.02 6.75 -22.47
C SER A 800 0.19 7.41 -23.17
N ARG A 801 0.29 7.30 -24.51
CA ARG A 801 1.41 7.89 -25.28
C ARG A 801 1.08 9.25 -25.90
N MET A 802 -0.18 9.63 -25.93
CA MET A 802 -0.66 10.92 -26.42
C MET A 802 -1.36 11.65 -25.27
N GLY A 803 -1.25 12.98 -25.25
CA GLY A 803 -2.03 13.81 -24.34
C GLY A 803 -3.49 13.87 -24.78
N PHE A 804 -4.38 14.02 -23.82
CA PHE A 804 -5.80 14.26 -24.01
C PHE A 804 -6.17 15.60 -23.35
N GLY A 805 -6.98 16.41 -24.03
CA GLY A 805 -7.45 17.68 -23.52
C GLY A 805 -8.10 18.54 -24.58
N GLY A 806 -8.93 19.48 -24.13
CA GLY A 806 -9.68 20.39 -24.98
C GLY A 806 -8.94 21.68 -25.34
N VAL A 807 -9.59 22.51 -26.16
CA VAL A 807 -9.13 23.84 -26.58
C VAL A 807 -10.27 24.86 -26.53
N GLY A 808 -10.03 26.02 -25.92
CA GLY A 808 -11.04 27.06 -25.80
C GLY A 808 -12.26 26.62 -24.98
N GLY A 809 -13.44 26.52 -25.63
CA GLY A 809 -14.68 26.13 -24.97
C GLY A 809 -14.72 24.69 -24.46
N SER A 810 -13.86 23.80 -24.99
CA SER A 810 -13.81 22.39 -24.58
C SER A 810 -12.76 22.10 -23.50
N GLY A 811 -11.93 23.08 -23.09
CA GLY A 811 -11.00 22.90 -22.00
C GLY A 811 -9.68 23.65 -22.13
N MET A 812 -8.80 23.45 -21.15
CA MET A 812 -7.44 23.96 -21.13
C MET A 812 -6.51 23.01 -20.38
N GLY A 813 -5.34 22.78 -20.96
CA GLY A 813 -4.36 21.81 -20.47
C GLY A 813 -4.56 20.43 -21.09
N GLN A 814 -3.77 19.48 -20.65
CA GLN A 814 -3.79 18.10 -21.13
C GLN A 814 -3.34 17.15 -20.03
N TYR A 815 -3.79 15.91 -20.09
CA TYR A 815 -3.32 14.83 -19.21
C TYR A 815 -3.19 13.52 -20.03
N HIS A 816 -3.07 12.36 -19.47
CA HIS A 816 -2.66 11.05 -19.96
C HIS A 816 -1.14 10.87 -20.12
N GLY A 817 -0.63 9.76 -19.59
CA GLY A 817 0.77 9.39 -19.69
C GLY A 817 1.72 10.47 -19.16
N ARG A 818 2.71 10.84 -19.98
CA ARG A 818 3.64 11.90 -19.62
C ARG A 818 2.93 13.22 -19.30
N ARG A 819 1.86 13.55 -20.04
CA ARG A 819 1.14 14.81 -19.82
C ARG A 819 0.47 14.87 -18.45
N SER A 820 0.04 13.70 -17.87
CA SER A 820 -0.44 13.66 -16.49
C SER A 820 0.66 14.07 -15.50
N PHE A 821 1.90 13.56 -15.66
CA PHE A 821 3.01 13.97 -14.82
C PHE A 821 3.36 15.47 -15.01
N ASP A 822 3.38 15.94 -16.25
CA ASP A 822 3.65 17.35 -16.59
C ASP A 822 2.54 18.26 -16.03
N CYS A 823 1.26 17.86 -16.10
CA CYS A 823 0.10 18.60 -15.59
C CYS A 823 0.19 18.90 -14.10
N PHE A 824 0.74 17.96 -13.32
CA PHE A 824 0.87 18.05 -11.86
C PHE A 824 2.29 18.41 -11.41
N SER A 825 3.15 18.88 -12.31
CA SER A 825 4.51 19.31 -11.99
C SER A 825 4.87 20.62 -12.67
N HIS A 826 5.64 21.43 -11.95
CA HIS A 826 6.22 22.66 -12.48
C HIS A 826 7.64 22.41 -12.99
N GLU A 827 7.93 22.83 -14.21
CA GLU A 827 9.28 22.74 -14.80
C GLU A 827 10.12 23.96 -14.45
N LYS A 828 11.31 23.71 -13.87
CA LYS A 828 12.32 24.73 -13.60
C LYS A 828 13.46 24.61 -14.58
N SER A 829 13.78 25.70 -15.27
CA SER A 829 14.92 25.80 -16.15
C SER A 829 16.14 26.26 -15.35
N ILE A 830 17.21 25.50 -15.37
CA ILE A 830 18.43 25.74 -14.61
C ILE A 830 19.62 25.86 -15.57
N VAL A 831 20.39 26.91 -15.40
CA VAL A 831 21.73 27.03 -15.97
C VAL A 831 22.74 26.87 -14.84
N HIS A 832 23.53 25.84 -14.87
CA HIS A 832 24.62 25.61 -13.93
C HIS A 832 25.91 26.12 -14.55
N LYS A 833 26.32 27.31 -14.13
CA LYS A 833 27.52 28.00 -14.61
C LYS A 833 28.77 27.53 -13.87
N ALA A 834 29.84 27.19 -14.59
CA ALA A 834 31.11 26.94 -13.96
C ALA A 834 31.74 28.24 -13.42
N ILE A 835 32.46 28.14 -12.31
CA ILE A 835 33.08 29.31 -11.63
C ILE A 835 34.55 29.51 -11.96
N TRP A 836 35.16 28.54 -12.66
CA TRP A 836 36.60 28.61 -13.01
C TRP A 836 36.89 29.56 -14.19
N LEU A 837 35.89 29.93 -14.99
CA LEU A 837 36.00 30.87 -16.10
C LEU A 837 34.80 31.83 -16.09
N ASP A 838 35.11 33.14 -16.08
CA ASP A 838 34.10 34.15 -16.26
C ASP A 838 34.53 35.08 -17.45
N LEU A 839 33.57 35.30 -18.35
CA LEU A 839 33.82 36.01 -19.59
C LEU A 839 33.53 37.51 -19.40
N PRO A 840 34.53 38.39 -19.46
CA PRO A 840 34.38 39.80 -19.09
C PRO A 840 33.54 40.64 -20.07
N PHE A 841 33.26 40.14 -21.27
CA PHE A 841 32.56 40.90 -22.31
C PHE A 841 31.07 41.16 -21.95
N ARG A 842 30.47 40.38 -21.07
CA ARG A 842 29.08 40.54 -20.64
C ARG A 842 28.88 41.66 -19.59
N TYR A 843 29.96 42.15 -18.98
CA TYR A 843 29.88 43.15 -17.91
C TYR A 843 30.16 44.56 -18.42
N ALA A 844 29.46 45.54 -17.85
CA ALA A 844 29.79 46.98 -18.08
C ALA A 844 31.20 47.32 -17.51
N PRO A 845 31.86 48.35 -18.05
CA PRO A 845 31.45 49.21 -19.17
C PRO A 845 31.57 48.51 -20.52
N TYR A 846 30.60 48.78 -21.41
CA TYR A 846 30.55 48.19 -22.75
C TYR A 846 31.44 48.94 -23.74
N ALA A 847 32.60 48.36 -24.04
CA ALA A 847 33.49 48.87 -25.07
C ALA A 847 33.12 48.33 -26.45
N LYS A 848 33.47 48.95 -27.55
CA LYS A 848 33.17 48.53 -28.93
C LYS A 848 33.54 47.11 -29.25
N TRP A 849 34.62 46.57 -28.67
CA TRP A 849 35.02 45.18 -28.87
C TRP A 849 34.09 44.20 -28.16
N LYS A 850 33.56 44.56 -26.98
CA LYS A 850 32.58 43.76 -26.25
C LYS A 850 31.27 43.71 -27.02
N ASP A 851 30.80 44.83 -27.56
CA ASP A 851 29.60 44.92 -28.37
C ASP A 851 29.71 44.03 -29.64
N LYS A 852 30.89 44.04 -30.30
CA LYS A 852 31.12 43.13 -31.43
C LYS A 852 31.02 41.64 -31.05
N LEU A 853 31.60 41.26 -29.92
CA LEU A 853 31.50 39.88 -29.42
C LEU A 853 30.08 39.49 -29.02
N ILE A 854 29.37 40.37 -28.32
CA ILE A 854 27.97 40.16 -27.94
C ILE A 854 27.13 39.92 -29.20
N ARG A 855 27.26 40.75 -30.22
CA ARG A 855 26.53 40.60 -31.50
C ARG A 855 26.89 39.31 -32.23
N MET A 856 28.12 38.84 -32.12
CA MET A 856 28.57 37.58 -32.74
C MET A 856 27.96 36.37 -32.07
N PHE A 857 27.82 36.40 -30.74
CA PHE A 857 27.27 35.25 -29.98
C PHE A 857 25.73 35.22 -29.90
N LEU A 858 25.07 36.37 -30.17
CA LEU A 858 23.61 36.46 -30.11
C LEU A 858 22.93 36.47 -31.50
N ARG A 859 23.66 36.14 -32.55
CA ARG A 859 23.12 36.00 -33.94
C ARG A 859 22.77 34.54 -34.26
#